data_6f77f6cc830f5229e07d3e33b99838bc
#
_entry.id   6f77f6cc830f5229e07d3e33b99838bc
#
_cell.length_a   1.000
_cell.length_b   1.000
_cell.length_c   1.000
_cell.angle_alpha   90.00
_cell.angle_beta   90.00
_cell.angle_gamma   90.00
#
_symmetry.space_group_name_H-M   'P 1'
#
loop_
_entity.id
_entity.type
_entity.pdbx_description
1 polymer ?
#
loop_
_entity_poly.entity_id
_entity_poly.type
_entity_poly.pdbx_seq_one_letter_code
_entity_poly.pdbx_strand_id
1 'polypeptide(L)'
;MIKTLQNTLKQDKEHLTVPKSVQDTIPIRRIWPDGLFQFGGKFSKTIRFSDINYAIASKEDKTSMFLGYSELLNALDTGSTTKITINNKRLNRRNFEREILIPPQGDHLDGGRSEYNAMLLDKVTDSSNSMVQERYVTVSTHKKTPEEARTFFDRVMNDVTTRLNHLDSHCEELDAVERLRVLHDFYRVGEESRFHIDLRECMKTGRSFKDTICPDSMEFWKDHFIMGDKYGRAMFLKEYASYIKDSMINELTSLNRTMMLSIDVIPVPTDEAVREMQNRLLGVETNVTNWQRRQNSNNNFSAVVPYDLEQQRKETREMLDDLTTRDQRMMFAVVTLVHLADSKEELDSDTETLQSIARKHLCQLTTLNWQQDAGLVTALPIGLRRIDALRTLTTEALAVLMPFKAQEIRDRGGIYYGQNVISKNLIIADRKQLLNGNGFVLGVSGSGKSFTAKREITALALSTQDDILIIDPESEYRPLVEGLGGQVVEISATSSNHINAMDMEQGYGEGENPVVLKSEFLLSLCEQSVGAGKLSAKEKSIIDRCTAQCYHDYVRDGCRGQAPTLQDFHAELLRQPEAEARDVALALELFTEGSLNTFAKPTNVDMSSRIACYDIRKLGKQLLSMGMLVILDSFLNRITRNRRLGRNTWIYIDEIYLLFQHEYSANFLFTLWKRVRKYGACCTGLTQNVDDLLQSHTARTMLANSEFLVMLNQASTDRLELARLLNISDNQLSYITNVDFGRGLIKCGSAIVPFMDNFPRHTQLYKLMTTKPSDLAA
;
A
#
# COMPACT_ATOMS: atom_id res chain seq x y z
N MET A 1 7.34 -22.03 40.29
CA MET A 1 6.52 -21.16 39.41
C MET A 1 7.16 -19.79 39.41
N ILE A 2 7.43 -19.24 38.26
CA ILE A 2 8.11 -17.95 38.05
C ILE A 2 7.35 -16.84 38.77
N LYS A 3 8.06 -15.97 39.49
CA LYS A 3 7.46 -14.90 40.29
C LYS A 3 6.67 -13.91 39.45
N THR A 4 7.21 -13.55 38.31
CA THR A 4 6.53 -12.69 37.33
C THR A 4 5.19 -13.26 36.88
N LEU A 5 5.12 -14.57 36.54
CA LEU A 5 3.87 -15.23 36.17
C LEU A 5 2.87 -15.24 37.32
N GLN A 6 3.31 -15.55 38.53
CA GLN A 6 2.43 -15.52 39.72
C GLN A 6 1.85 -14.14 39.98
N ASN A 7 2.65 -13.09 39.83
CA ASN A 7 2.19 -11.71 40.02
C ASN A 7 1.18 -11.35 38.92
N THR A 8 1.45 -11.67 37.66
CA THR A 8 0.53 -11.38 36.54
C THR A 8 -0.80 -12.12 36.69
N LEU A 9 -0.75 -13.42 37.05
CA LEU A 9 -1.96 -14.20 37.29
C LEU A 9 -2.78 -13.69 38.50
N LYS A 10 -2.13 -13.18 39.56
CA LYS A 10 -2.82 -12.55 40.68
C LYS A 10 -3.45 -11.22 40.28
N GLN A 11 -2.75 -10.42 39.51
CA GLN A 11 -3.23 -9.11 39.05
C GLN A 11 -4.36 -9.23 38.01
N ASP A 12 -4.33 -10.26 37.16
CA ASP A 12 -5.38 -10.54 36.16
C ASP A 12 -6.63 -11.23 36.78
N LYS A 13 -6.55 -11.70 38.05
CA LYS A 13 -7.70 -12.29 38.74
C LYS A 13 -8.77 -11.23 38.99
N GLU A 14 -9.85 -11.31 38.26
CA GLU A 14 -11.07 -10.56 38.53
C GLU A 14 -12.03 -11.40 39.39
N HIS A 15 -12.81 -10.72 40.26
CA HIS A 15 -13.92 -11.39 40.93
C HIS A 15 -14.99 -11.72 39.89
N LEU A 16 -15.31 -12.99 39.75
CA LEU A 16 -16.43 -13.45 38.93
C LEU A 16 -17.73 -12.83 39.40
N THR A 17 -18.26 -11.88 38.67
CA THR A 17 -19.59 -11.32 38.87
C THR A 17 -20.46 -11.74 37.69
N VAL A 18 -21.63 -12.29 37.95
CA VAL A 18 -22.61 -12.60 36.92
C VAL A 18 -23.09 -11.27 36.30
N PRO A 19 -22.90 -11.03 34.99
CA PRO A 19 -23.38 -9.81 34.37
C PRO A 19 -24.89 -9.67 34.52
N LYS A 20 -25.37 -8.50 34.93
CA LYS A 20 -26.82 -8.20 35.04
C LYS A 20 -27.36 -7.49 33.81
N SER A 21 -26.50 -6.98 32.98
CA SER A 21 -26.81 -6.29 31.71
C SER A 21 -25.76 -6.62 30.66
N VAL A 22 -26.07 -6.36 29.42
CA VAL A 22 -25.11 -6.52 28.31
C VAL A 22 -23.90 -5.58 28.49
N GLN A 23 -24.10 -4.40 29.07
CA GLN A 23 -22.99 -3.48 29.35
C GLN A 23 -22.00 -4.07 30.38
N ASP A 24 -22.44 -4.93 31.28
CA ASP A 24 -21.56 -5.57 32.28
C ASP A 24 -20.66 -6.64 31.66
N THR A 25 -21.00 -7.17 30.45
CA THR A 25 -20.15 -8.12 29.73
C THR A 25 -18.91 -7.43 29.15
N ILE A 26 -18.94 -6.09 29.00
CA ILE A 26 -17.83 -5.30 28.50
C ILE A 26 -17.03 -4.77 29.70
N PRO A 27 -15.80 -5.28 29.93
CA PRO A 27 -15.06 -5.02 31.17
C PRO A 27 -14.39 -3.64 31.23
N ILE A 28 -14.61 -2.76 30.26
CA ILE A 28 -14.04 -1.42 30.24
C ILE A 28 -14.72 -0.54 31.27
N ARG A 29 -13.95 0.06 32.20
CA ARG A 29 -14.48 0.95 33.27
C ARG A 29 -14.41 2.42 32.89
N ARG A 30 -13.27 2.86 32.33
CA ARG A 30 -13.03 4.26 31.96
C ARG A 30 -12.25 4.32 30.64
N ILE A 31 -12.47 5.39 29.91
CA ILE A 31 -11.77 5.72 28.66
C ILE A 31 -11.32 7.18 28.70
N TRP A 32 -10.22 7.50 28.05
CA TRP A 32 -9.71 8.86 27.86
C TRP A 32 -9.57 9.15 26.36
N PRO A 33 -9.69 10.41 25.94
CA PRO A 33 -9.62 10.77 24.52
C PRO A 33 -8.35 10.32 23.79
N ASP A 34 -7.22 10.25 24.53
CA ASP A 34 -5.92 9.79 24.03
C ASP A 34 -5.83 8.26 23.81
N GLY A 35 -6.96 7.56 23.84
CA GLY A 35 -7.01 6.12 23.64
C GLY A 35 -6.62 5.28 24.85
N LEU A 36 -6.41 5.86 26.03
CA LEU A 36 -6.16 5.10 27.24
C LEU A 36 -7.46 4.46 27.74
N PHE A 37 -7.47 3.12 27.94
CA PHE A 37 -8.59 2.37 28.52
C PHE A 37 -8.19 1.80 29.86
N GLN A 38 -9.16 1.73 30.80
CA GLN A 38 -8.96 1.20 32.15
C GLN A 38 -9.90 0.02 32.43
N PHE A 39 -9.33 -1.03 33.01
CA PHE A 39 -9.99 -2.25 33.50
C PHE A 39 -9.55 -2.50 34.94
N GLY A 40 -10.39 -2.20 35.91
CA GLY A 40 -9.93 -2.28 37.29
C GLY A 40 -8.69 -1.42 37.58
N GLY A 41 -7.60 -2.02 37.99
CA GLY A 41 -6.29 -1.37 38.18
C GLY A 41 -5.36 -1.45 36.97
N LYS A 42 -5.79 -2.03 35.84
CA LYS A 42 -5.01 -2.23 34.63
C LYS A 42 -5.38 -1.19 33.57
N PHE A 43 -4.39 -0.67 32.89
CA PHE A 43 -4.54 0.27 31.77
C PHE A 43 -4.03 -0.36 30.49
N SER A 44 -4.57 0.06 29.36
CA SER A 44 -4.10 -0.37 28.04
C SER A 44 -4.13 0.74 27.01
N LYS A 45 -3.17 0.69 26.06
CA LYS A 45 -3.15 1.45 24.82
C LYS A 45 -3.00 0.52 23.63
N THR A 46 -3.47 0.95 22.47
CA THR A 46 -3.47 0.13 21.23
C THR A 46 -2.91 0.93 20.07
N ILE A 47 -2.05 0.29 19.28
CA ILE A 47 -1.61 0.78 17.97
C ILE A 47 -2.15 -0.14 16.88
N ARG A 48 -2.50 0.43 15.74
CA ARG A 48 -2.75 -0.28 14.49
C ARG A 48 -1.46 -0.32 13.70
N PHE A 49 -1.14 -1.44 13.06
CA PHE A 49 0.03 -1.57 12.22
C PHE A 49 -0.33 -2.23 10.88
N SER A 50 0.42 -1.87 9.82
CA SER A 50 0.19 -2.39 8.48
C SER A 50 0.85 -3.76 8.28
N ASP A 51 0.36 -4.49 7.28
CA ASP A 51 0.98 -5.74 6.83
C ASP A 51 2.27 -5.46 6.04
N ILE A 52 3.14 -6.46 5.94
CA ILE A 52 4.34 -6.45 5.11
C ILE A 52 4.30 -7.60 4.10
N ASN A 53 5.09 -7.51 3.03
CA ASN A 53 5.09 -8.51 1.94
C ASN A 53 5.85 -9.81 2.27
N TYR A 54 5.53 -10.43 3.42
CA TYR A 54 6.21 -11.65 3.86
C TYR A 54 6.01 -12.83 2.89
N ALA A 55 4.80 -13.04 2.38
CA ALA A 55 4.46 -14.20 1.56
C ALA A 55 5.28 -14.29 0.26
N ILE A 56 5.58 -13.13 -0.35
CA ILE A 56 6.27 -13.01 -1.65
C ILE A 56 7.74 -12.58 -1.52
N ALA A 57 8.23 -12.37 -0.30
CA ALA A 57 9.61 -12.01 -0.06
C ALA A 57 10.59 -13.14 -0.46
N SER A 58 11.83 -12.79 -0.77
CA SER A 58 12.91 -13.76 -0.98
C SER A 58 13.17 -14.58 0.30
N LYS A 59 13.91 -15.65 0.21
CA LYS A 59 14.28 -16.44 1.39
C LYS A 59 15.14 -15.63 2.36
N GLU A 60 16.02 -14.80 1.83
CA GLU A 60 16.91 -13.91 2.61
C GLU A 60 16.10 -12.82 3.30
N ASP A 61 15.18 -12.17 2.58
CA ASP A 61 14.28 -11.15 3.15
C ASP A 61 13.36 -11.75 4.21
N LYS A 62 12.79 -12.94 3.98
CA LYS A 62 11.99 -13.64 4.99
C LYS A 62 12.78 -13.91 6.26
N THR A 63 14.05 -14.30 6.13
CA THR A 63 14.93 -14.51 7.28
C THR A 63 15.19 -13.19 8.00
N SER A 64 15.44 -12.09 7.26
CA SER A 64 15.62 -10.75 7.84
C SER A 64 14.37 -10.27 8.56
N MET A 65 13.20 -10.41 7.93
CA MET A 65 11.91 -10.07 8.54
C MET A 65 11.63 -10.89 9.81
N PHE A 66 11.95 -12.19 9.79
CA PHE A 66 11.80 -13.07 10.93
C PHE A 66 12.71 -12.66 12.09
N LEU A 67 13.97 -12.32 11.81
CA LEU A 67 14.91 -11.83 12.81
C LEU A 67 14.47 -10.48 13.38
N GLY A 68 14.08 -9.54 12.54
CA GLY A 68 13.55 -8.24 12.99
C GLY A 68 12.29 -8.37 13.86
N TYR A 69 11.39 -9.30 13.51
CA TYR A 69 10.23 -9.61 14.34
C TYR A 69 10.62 -10.29 15.68
N SER A 70 11.63 -11.15 15.66
CA SER A 70 12.20 -11.73 16.89
C SER A 70 12.81 -10.67 17.80
N GLU A 71 13.50 -9.67 17.24
CA GLU A 71 14.00 -8.51 17.98
C GLU A 71 12.88 -7.65 18.59
N LEU A 72 11.76 -7.46 17.86
CA LEU A 72 10.58 -6.82 18.42
C LEU A 72 10.07 -7.57 19.66
N LEU A 73 9.93 -8.90 19.56
CA LEU A 73 9.48 -9.73 20.68
C LEU A 73 10.46 -9.67 21.86
N ASN A 74 11.77 -9.69 21.59
CA ASN A 74 12.80 -9.55 22.63
C ASN A 74 12.77 -8.19 23.32
N ALA A 75 12.27 -7.15 22.69
CA ALA A 75 12.17 -5.81 23.26
C ALA A 75 10.91 -5.59 24.11
N LEU A 76 9.97 -6.52 24.13
CA LEU A 76 8.74 -6.37 24.90
C LEU A 76 9.04 -6.19 26.39
N ASP A 77 8.36 -5.23 27.01
CA ASP A 77 8.58 -4.85 28.41
C ASP A 77 8.06 -5.94 29.37
N THR A 78 8.92 -6.40 30.28
CA THR A 78 8.62 -7.49 31.25
C THR A 78 7.62 -7.09 32.32
N GLY A 79 7.32 -5.80 32.46
CA GLY A 79 6.29 -5.26 33.40
C GLY A 79 4.91 -5.12 32.76
N SER A 80 4.73 -5.63 31.55
CA SER A 80 3.49 -5.49 30.79
C SER A 80 3.05 -6.80 30.13
N THR A 81 1.81 -6.85 29.69
CA THR A 81 1.31 -7.89 28.78
C THR A 81 1.08 -7.25 27.41
N THR A 82 1.66 -7.85 26.38
CA THR A 82 1.44 -7.42 24.99
C THR A 82 0.50 -8.39 24.31
N LYS A 83 -0.50 -7.86 23.62
CA LYS A 83 -1.45 -8.62 22.83
C LYS A 83 -1.33 -8.22 21.36
N ILE A 84 -1.09 -9.18 20.49
CA ILE A 84 -1.09 -9.00 19.04
C ILE A 84 -2.40 -9.56 18.52
N THR A 85 -3.21 -8.73 17.85
CA THR A 85 -4.53 -9.13 17.36
C THR A 85 -4.63 -8.97 15.86
N ILE A 86 -5.14 -10.00 15.19
CA ILE A 86 -5.57 -9.95 13.79
C ILE A 86 -7.10 -9.93 13.80
N ASN A 87 -7.67 -8.88 13.23
CA ASN A 87 -9.11 -8.68 13.12
C ASN A 87 -9.54 -8.84 11.66
N ASN A 88 -10.24 -9.92 11.36
CA ASN A 88 -10.92 -10.09 10.08
C ASN A 88 -12.31 -9.49 10.18
N LYS A 89 -12.61 -8.49 9.37
CA LYS A 89 -13.95 -7.92 9.30
C LYS A 89 -14.45 -7.91 7.86
N ARG A 90 -15.74 -8.14 7.67
CA ARG A 90 -16.37 -8.01 6.35
C ARG A 90 -16.31 -6.55 5.91
N LEU A 91 -16.05 -6.36 4.62
CA LEU A 91 -16.16 -5.04 4.01
C LEU A 91 -17.62 -4.58 4.11
N ASN A 92 -17.86 -3.48 4.80
CA ASN A 92 -19.21 -2.94 4.85
C ASN A 92 -19.63 -2.43 3.47
N ARG A 93 -20.62 -3.07 2.85
CA ARG A 93 -21.11 -2.75 1.51
C ARG A 93 -21.55 -1.28 1.40
N ARG A 94 -22.25 -0.74 2.39
CA ARG A 94 -22.71 0.66 2.39
C ARG A 94 -21.56 1.66 2.47
N ASN A 95 -20.54 1.38 3.29
CA ASN A 95 -19.35 2.22 3.36
C ASN A 95 -18.57 2.15 2.05
N PHE A 96 -18.43 0.95 1.48
CA PHE A 96 -17.83 0.76 0.17
C PHE A 96 -18.57 1.55 -0.92
N GLU A 97 -19.89 1.41 -0.97
CA GLU A 97 -20.74 2.13 -1.94
C GLU A 97 -20.55 3.64 -1.82
N ARG A 98 -20.46 4.17 -0.61
CA ARG A 98 -20.30 5.61 -0.36
C ARG A 98 -18.88 6.12 -0.65
N GLU A 99 -17.84 5.32 -0.40
CA GLU A 99 -16.44 5.73 -0.50
C GLU A 99 -15.83 5.50 -1.87
N ILE A 100 -16.32 4.52 -2.62
CA ILE A 100 -15.67 4.03 -3.84
C ILE A 100 -16.55 4.19 -5.08
N LEU A 101 -17.88 4.04 -4.96
CA LEU A 101 -18.76 4.21 -6.10
C LEU A 101 -18.84 5.69 -6.51
N ILE A 102 -18.87 5.91 -7.81
CA ILE A 102 -18.95 7.23 -8.41
C ILE A 102 -20.41 7.66 -8.51
N PRO A 103 -20.85 8.74 -7.83
CA PRO A 103 -22.23 9.22 -7.93
C PRO A 103 -22.54 9.77 -9.32
N PRO A 104 -23.78 9.69 -9.80
CA PRO A 104 -24.20 10.32 -11.04
C PRO A 104 -24.07 11.85 -10.93
N GLN A 105 -23.65 12.50 -12.02
CA GLN A 105 -23.40 13.94 -12.08
C GLN A 105 -24.36 14.68 -13.03
N GLY A 106 -25.26 13.96 -13.72
CA GLY A 106 -26.22 14.52 -14.66
C GLY A 106 -25.61 14.89 -16.01
N ASP A 107 -24.49 14.31 -16.38
CA ASP A 107 -23.80 14.57 -17.64
C ASP A 107 -23.80 13.31 -18.56
N HIS A 108 -23.24 13.43 -19.77
CA HIS A 108 -23.17 12.36 -20.76
C HIS A 108 -22.33 11.13 -20.32
N LEU A 109 -21.58 11.24 -19.23
CA LEU A 109 -20.74 10.14 -18.69
C LEU A 109 -21.48 9.26 -17.66
N ASP A 110 -22.72 9.58 -17.30
CA ASP A 110 -23.43 8.80 -16.27
C ASP A 110 -23.69 7.35 -16.66
N GLY A 111 -23.85 7.05 -17.96
CA GLY A 111 -23.87 5.68 -18.44
C GLY A 111 -22.57 4.93 -18.15
N GLY A 112 -21.44 5.57 -18.38
CA GLY A 112 -20.11 5.04 -18.05
C GLY A 112 -19.90 4.87 -16.54
N ARG A 113 -20.38 5.81 -15.70
CA ARG A 113 -20.32 5.70 -14.22
C ARG A 113 -21.14 4.50 -13.74
N SER A 114 -22.34 4.30 -14.28
CA SER A 114 -23.18 3.16 -13.95
C SER A 114 -22.51 1.82 -14.28
N GLU A 115 -21.92 1.72 -15.48
CA GLU A 115 -21.20 0.52 -15.94
C GLU A 115 -19.94 0.26 -15.10
N TYR A 116 -19.17 1.30 -14.77
CA TYR A 116 -17.98 1.23 -13.92
C TYR A 116 -18.34 0.78 -12.49
N ASN A 117 -19.41 1.36 -11.93
CA ASN A 117 -19.91 0.99 -10.60
C ASN A 117 -20.42 -0.45 -10.55
N ALA A 118 -21.13 -0.93 -11.59
CA ALA A 118 -21.57 -2.31 -11.69
C ALA A 118 -20.37 -3.28 -11.69
N MET A 119 -19.33 -2.97 -12.46
CA MET A 119 -18.06 -3.73 -12.45
C MET A 119 -17.43 -3.79 -11.07
N LEU A 120 -17.37 -2.68 -10.33
CA LEU A 120 -16.80 -2.64 -8.98
C LEU A 120 -17.62 -3.50 -8.00
N LEU A 121 -18.95 -3.43 -8.07
CA LEU A 121 -19.85 -4.24 -7.24
C LEU A 121 -19.70 -5.73 -7.53
N ASP A 122 -19.61 -6.13 -8.81
CA ASP A 122 -19.35 -7.52 -9.20
C ASP A 122 -18.02 -8.00 -8.64
N LYS A 123 -16.95 -7.19 -8.75
CA LYS A 123 -15.63 -7.52 -8.17
C LYS A 123 -15.65 -7.72 -6.66
N VAL A 124 -16.47 -6.97 -5.93
CA VAL A 124 -16.65 -7.15 -4.48
C VAL A 124 -17.46 -8.40 -4.17
N THR A 125 -18.46 -8.70 -5.00
CA THR A 125 -19.34 -9.86 -4.80
C THR A 125 -18.64 -11.17 -5.19
N ASP A 126 -17.92 -11.19 -6.31
CA ASP A 126 -17.15 -12.34 -6.80
C ASP A 126 -15.86 -12.58 -5.99
N SER A 127 -15.33 -11.54 -5.34
CA SER A 127 -14.21 -11.74 -4.43
C SER A 127 -14.74 -12.55 -3.25
N SER A 128 -14.43 -13.84 -3.23
CA SER A 128 -14.67 -14.74 -2.10
C SER A 128 -14.11 -14.20 -0.77
N ASN A 129 -13.43 -13.09 -0.80
CA ASN A 129 -12.79 -12.42 0.32
C ASN A 129 -13.12 -10.91 0.35
N SER A 130 -14.40 -10.57 0.56
CA SER A 130 -14.76 -9.21 1.01
C SER A 130 -14.32 -8.95 2.46
N MET A 131 -13.17 -9.53 2.85
CA MET A 131 -12.61 -9.44 4.19
C MET A 131 -11.43 -8.48 4.21
N VAL A 132 -11.45 -7.56 5.15
CA VAL A 132 -10.33 -6.68 5.48
C VAL A 132 -9.66 -7.21 6.74
N GLN A 133 -8.35 -7.35 6.72
CA GLN A 133 -7.56 -7.70 7.89
C GLN A 133 -6.92 -6.44 8.48
N GLU A 134 -7.24 -6.16 9.73
CA GLU A 134 -6.58 -5.13 10.52
C GLU A 134 -5.75 -5.78 11.61
N ARG A 135 -4.61 -5.18 11.94
CA ARG A 135 -3.68 -5.71 12.92
C ARG A 135 -3.43 -4.71 14.02
N TYR A 136 -3.42 -5.19 15.26
CA TYR A 136 -3.27 -4.35 16.43
C TYR A 136 -2.22 -4.92 17.38
N VAL A 137 -1.44 -4.02 18.00
CA VAL A 137 -0.67 -4.32 19.19
C VAL A 137 -1.30 -3.55 20.33
N THR A 138 -1.76 -4.28 21.35
CA THR A 138 -2.31 -3.69 22.58
C THR A 138 -1.38 -4.02 23.74
N VAL A 139 -0.81 -3.01 24.36
CA VAL A 139 0.00 -3.16 25.57
C VAL A 139 -0.85 -2.83 26.78
N SER A 140 -0.73 -3.62 27.83
CA SER A 140 -1.44 -3.41 29.08
C SER A 140 -0.54 -3.57 30.29
N THR A 141 -0.74 -2.73 31.30
CA THR A 141 0.05 -2.70 32.54
C THR A 141 -0.79 -2.26 33.73
N HIS A 142 -0.38 -2.68 34.94
CA HIS A 142 -0.96 -2.20 36.19
C HIS A 142 -0.21 -0.95 36.67
N LYS A 143 -0.93 0.16 36.82
CA LYS A 143 -0.43 1.42 37.39
C LYS A 143 -1.43 1.98 38.36
N LYS A 144 -0.96 2.86 39.25
CA LYS A 144 -1.83 3.47 40.26
C LYS A 144 -2.67 4.61 39.71
N THR A 145 -2.07 5.39 38.80
CA THR A 145 -2.70 6.57 38.21
C THR A 145 -2.67 6.54 36.70
N PRO A 146 -3.59 7.24 36.01
CA PRO A 146 -3.57 7.38 34.57
C PRO A 146 -2.30 8.07 34.04
N GLU A 147 -1.73 9.00 34.79
CA GLU A 147 -0.51 9.76 34.46
C GLU A 147 0.71 8.84 34.43
N GLU A 148 0.86 7.97 35.45
CA GLU A 148 1.90 6.94 35.45
C GLU A 148 1.76 5.97 34.27
N ALA A 149 0.51 5.64 33.91
CA ALA A 149 0.23 4.78 32.78
C ALA A 149 0.63 5.45 31.46
N ARG A 150 0.32 6.74 31.25
CA ARG A 150 0.71 7.50 30.06
C ARG A 150 2.22 7.53 29.90
N THR A 151 2.95 7.94 30.92
CA THR A 151 4.42 7.96 30.89
C THR A 151 5.03 6.61 30.52
N PHE A 152 4.43 5.52 31.01
CA PHE A 152 4.85 4.17 30.66
C PHE A 152 4.55 3.85 29.19
N PHE A 153 3.33 4.14 28.73
CA PHE A 153 2.93 3.84 27.33
C PHE A 153 3.69 4.70 26.32
N ASP A 154 3.96 5.97 26.60
CA ASP A 154 4.74 6.84 25.70
C ASP A 154 6.11 6.22 25.39
N ARG A 155 6.77 5.64 26.38
CA ARG A 155 8.05 4.94 26.18
C ARG A 155 7.88 3.63 25.41
N VAL A 156 6.96 2.76 25.86
CA VAL A 156 6.84 1.40 25.30
C VAL A 156 6.26 1.42 23.89
N MET A 157 5.27 2.28 23.64
CA MET A 157 4.66 2.40 22.32
C MET A 157 5.63 2.97 21.30
N ASN A 158 6.45 3.95 21.68
CA ASN A 158 7.51 4.47 20.80
C ASN A 158 8.54 3.39 20.42
N ASP A 159 8.94 2.53 21.35
CA ASP A 159 9.88 1.44 21.06
C ASP A 159 9.26 0.41 20.11
N VAL A 160 8.01 -0.02 20.38
CA VAL A 160 7.27 -0.95 19.50
C VAL A 160 7.07 -0.35 18.11
N THR A 161 6.66 0.91 18.01
CA THR A 161 6.47 1.62 16.72
C THR A 161 7.76 1.71 15.93
N THR A 162 8.87 2.07 16.59
CA THR A 162 10.18 2.16 15.94
C THR A 162 10.59 0.81 15.33
N ARG A 163 10.41 -0.28 16.06
CA ARG A 163 10.77 -1.62 15.58
C ARG A 163 9.87 -2.13 14.47
N LEU A 164 8.56 -1.85 14.54
CA LEU A 164 7.64 -2.17 13.45
C LEU A 164 7.95 -1.35 12.19
N ASN A 165 8.31 -0.06 12.34
CA ASN A 165 8.74 0.76 11.21
C ASN A 165 10.05 0.23 10.56
N HIS A 166 10.97 -0.35 11.33
CA HIS A 166 12.15 -1.05 10.79
C HIS A 166 11.80 -2.29 9.95
N LEU A 167 10.62 -2.85 10.15
CA LEU A 167 10.06 -3.94 9.34
C LEU A 167 9.22 -3.44 8.16
N ASP A 168 9.27 -2.14 7.84
CA ASP A 168 8.40 -1.49 6.83
C ASP A 168 6.89 -1.58 7.15
N SER A 169 6.55 -1.76 8.43
CA SER A 169 5.16 -1.77 8.90
C SER A 169 4.79 -0.42 9.51
N HIS A 170 3.87 0.29 8.86
CA HIS A 170 3.37 1.58 9.32
C HIS A 170 2.52 1.44 10.57
N CYS A 171 2.74 2.30 11.56
CA CYS A 171 2.03 2.30 12.83
C CYS A 171 1.23 3.58 13.05
N GLU A 172 0.05 3.41 13.66
CA GLU A 172 -0.85 4.49 14.06
C GLU A 172 -1.39 4.22 15.46
N GLU A 173 -1.20 5.16 16.39
CA GLU A 173 -1.83 5.09 17.70
C GLU A 173 -3.33 5.35 17.59
N LEU A 174 -4.15 4.45 18.14
CA LEU A 174 -5.60 4.60 18.12
C LEU A 174 -6.08 5.48 19.28
N ASP A 175 -6.87 6.50 18.97
CA ASP A 175 -7.59 7.28 19.95
C ASP A 175 -8.79 6.50 20.54
N ALA A 176 -9.52 7.11 21.49
CA ALA A 176 -10.64 6.43 22.11
C ALA A 176 -11.78 6.12 21.13
N VAL A 177 -12.03 7.00 20.15
CA VAL A 177 -13.11 6.85 19.19
C VAL A 177 -12.79 5.70 18.23
N GLU A 178 -11.54 5.61 17.78
CA GLU A 178 -11.07 4.54 16.90
C GLU A 178 -11.07 3.18 17.60
N ARG A 179 -10.60 3.12 18.87
CA ARG A 179 -10.66 1.88 19.67
C ARG A 179 -12.11 1.42 19.93
N LEU A 180 -13.02 2.35 20.20
CA LEU A 180 -14.45 2.02 20.35
C LEU A 180 -15.07 1.57 19.03
N ARG A 181 -14.65 2.14 17.89
CA ARG A 181 -15.08 1.69 16.56
C ARG A 181 -14.69 0.24 16.29
N VAL A 182 -13.46 -0.15 16.62
CA VAL A 182 -13.01 -1.56 16.48
C VAL A 182 -13.92 -2.50 17.25
N LEU A 183 -14.29 -2.13 18.47
CA LEU A 183 -15.21 -2.92 19.32
C LEU A 183 -16.64 -2.91 18.77
N HIS A 184 -17.14 -1.74 18.35
CA HIS A 184 -18.47 -1.61 17.74
C HIS A 184 -18.60 -2.49 16.51
N ASP A 185 -17.64 -2.42 15.58
CA ASP A 185 -17.67 -3.18 14.33
C ASP A 185 -17.68 -4.71 14.57
N PHE A 186 -17.09 -5.16 15.68
CA PHE A 186 -17.12 -6.56 16.07
C PHE A 186 -18.40 -6.96 16.82
N TYR A 187 -18.87 -6.14 17.77
CA TYR A 187 -20.07 -6.44 18.56
C TYR A 187 -21.37 -6.22 17.78
N ARG A 188 -21.35 -5.35 16.76
CA ARG A 188 -22.50 -4.96 15.94
C ARG A 188 -22.21 -5.18 14.44
N VAL A 189 -21.87 -6.42 14.09
CA VAL A 189 -21.59 -6.80 12.70
C VAL A 189 -22.76 -6.46 11.80
N GLY A 190 -22.51 -5.69 10.73
CA GLY A 190 -23.53 -5.19 9.79
C GLY A 190 -24.09 -3.81 10.12
N GLU A 191 -23.72 -3.23 11.26
CA GLU A 191 -24.15 -1.90 11.69
C GLU A 191 -22.98 -0.88 11.72
N GLU A 192 -21.85 -1.18 11.09
CA GLU A 192 -20.62 -0.36 11.13
C GLU A 192 -20.85 1.09 10.69
N SER A 193 -21.81 1.31 9.79
CA SER A 193 -22.21 2.64 9.31
C SER A 193 -22.97 3.48 10.35
N ARG A 194 -23.52 2.83 11.39
CA ARG A 194 -24.25 3.51 12.47
C ARG A 194 -23.36 4.02 13.57
N PHE A 195 -22.08 3.68 13.55
CA PHE A 195 -21.15 4.13 14.58
C PHE A 195 -21.02 5.65 14.57
N HIS A 196 -21.47 6.24 15.65
CA HIS A 196 -21.28 7.66 15.94
C HIS A 196 -21.14 7.84 17.45
N ILE A 197 -20.07 8.48 17.90
CA ILE A 197 -19.86 8.83 19.30
C ILE A 197 -19.20 10.20 19.42
N ASP A 198 -19.80 11.05 20.25
CA ASP A 198 -19.16 12.27 20.75
C ASP A 198 -18.90 12.11 22.26
N LEU A 199 -17.61 11.95 22.61
CA LEU A 199 -17.18 11.76 24.00
C LEU A 199 -17.52 12.96 24.88
N ARG A 200 -17.56 14.17 24.33
CA ARG A 200 -17.93 15.39 25.06
C ARG A 200 -19.42 15.41 25.38
N GLU A 201 -20.23 14.96 24.44
CA GLU A 201 -21.67 14.82 24.65
C GLU A 201 -21.97 13.73 25.67
N CYS A 202 -21.30 12.58 25.59
CA CYS A 202 -21.41 11.50 26.59
C CYS A 202 -21.10 12.00 28.01
N MET A 203 -20.04 12.81 28.19
CA MET A 203 -19.70 13.38 29.49
C MET A 203 -20.75 14.38 29.97
N LYS A 204 -21.35 15.19 29.11
CA LYS A 204 -22.37 16.19 29.47
C LYS A 204 -23.72 15.54 29.82
N THR A 205 -24.12 14.51 29.08
CA THR A 205 -25.43 13.86 29.24
C THR A 205 -25.43 12.70 30.22
N GLY A 206 -24.24 12.24 30.65
CA GLY A 206 -24.10 11.06 31.51
C GLY A 206 -24.37 9.74 30.77
N ARG A 207 -24.47 9.74 29.45
CA ARG A 207 -24.61 8.51 28.65
C ARG A 207 -23.34 7.68 28.71
N SER A 208 -23.51 6.37 28.84
CA SER A 208 -22.38 5.46 28.83
C SER A 208 -21.84 5.28 27.39
N PHE A 209 -20.51 5.37 27.18
CA PHE A 209 -19.88 5.00 25.93
C PHE A 209 -20.17 3.56 25.53
N LYS A 210 -20.50 2.70 26.52
CA LYS A 210 -20.86 1.29 26.26
C LYS A 210 -22.14 1.15 25.45
N ASP A 211 -23.07 2.11 25.55
CA ASP A 211 -24.33 2.08 24.78
C ASP A 211 -24.08 2.10 23.27
N THR A 212 -22.96 2.71 22.86
CA THR A 212 -22.57 2.75 21.44
C THR A 212 -22.00 1.42 20.93
N ILE A 213 -21.35 0.64 21.79
CA ILE A 213 -20.65 -0.59 21.37
C ILE A 213 -21.36 -1.88 21.76
N CYS A 214 -22.27 -1.85 22.75
CA CYS A 214 -22.98 -3.04 23.18
C CYS A 214 -23.86 -3.63 22.08
N PRO A 215 -23.86 -4.97 21.90
CA PRO A 215 -24.88 -5.64 21.10
C PRO A 215 -26.25 -5.55 21.78
N ASP A 216 -27.32 -5.85 21.04
CA ASP A 216 -28.69 -5.77 21.59
C ASP A 216 -28.98 -6.87 22.61
N SER A 217 -28.33 -8.04 22.45
CA SER A 217 -28.39 -9.16 23.40
C SER A 217 -27.06 -9.91 23.45
N MET A 218 -26.82 -10.59 24.58
CA MET A 218 -25.66 -11.46 24.76
C MET A 218 -26.07 -12.67 25.61
N GLU A 219 -25.87 -13.87 25.06
CA GLU A 219 -26.12 -15.15 25.74
C GLU A 219 -24.89 -16.04 25.66
N PHE A 220 -24.49 -16.64 26.76
CA PHE A 220 -23.36 -17.56 26.82
C PHE A 220 -23.81 -18.99 27.10
N TRP A 221 -23.44 -19.90 26.20
CA TRP A 221 -23.71 -21.32 26.28
C TRP A 221 -22.43 -22.11 26.58
N LYS A 222 -22.56 -23.41 26.70
CA LYS A 222 -21.43 -24.29 27.00
C LYS A 222 -20.27 -24.11 26.00
N ASP A 223 -20.55 -24.14 24.69
CA ASP A 223 -19.59 -24.23 23.59
C ASP A 223 -19.68 -23.07 22.58
N HIS A 224 -20.61 -22.15 22.80
CA HIS A 224 -20.82 -20.99 21.94
C HIS A 224 -21.49 -19.86 22.73
N PHE A 225 -21.58 -18.68 22.11
CA PHE A 225 -22.38 -17.56 22.59
C PHE A 225 -23.25 -17.00 21.44
N ILE A 226 -24.29 -16.28 21.81
CA ILE A 226 -25.15 -15.56 20.86
C ILE A 226 -25.00 -14.07 21.18
N MET A 227 -24.78 -13.28 20.13
CA MET A 227 -24.50 -11.84 20.21
C MET A 227 -25.38 -11.14 19.17
N GLY A 228 -26.49 -10.52 19.61
CA GLY A 228 -27.51 -10.01 18.70
C GLY A 228 -28.11 -11.14 17.88
N ASP A 229 -27.92 -11.08 16.55
CA ASP A 229 -28.35 -12.10 15.58
C ASP A 229 -27.23 -13.08 15.17
N LYS A 230 -26.03 -12.96 15.72
CA LYS A 230 -24.86 -13.76 15.36
C LYS A 230 -24.56 -14.83 16.40
N TYR A 231 -24.10 -15.97 15.90
CA TYR A 231 -23.53 -17.06 16.69
C TYR A 231 -22.01 -16.91 16.75
N GLY A 232 -21.43 -17.03 17.91
CA GLY A 232 -19.98 -16.91 18.09
C GLY A 232 -19.39 -18.07 18.87
N ARG A 233 -18.11 -18.37 18.62
CA ARG A 233 -17.36 -19.39 19.35
C ARG A 233 -15.97 -18.92 19.68
N ALA A 234 -15.62 -19.02 20.97
CA ALA A 234 -14.29 -18.78 21.46
C ALA A 234 -13.51 -20.10 21.53
N MET A 235 -12.30 -20.09 20.96
CA MET A 235 -11.39 -21.21 20.87
C MET A 235 -9.99 -20.79 21.33
N PHE A 236 -9.14 -21.75 21.69
CA PHE A 236 -7.74 -21.49 22.01
C PHE A 236 -6.84 -22.60 21.48
N LEU A 237 -5.57 -22.28 21.24
CA LEU A 237 -4.56 -23.25 20.83
C LEU A 237 -4.08 -24.00 22.08
N LYS A 238 -4.51 -25.26 22.22
CA LYS A 238 -4.22 -26.10 23.40
C LYS A 238 -2.87 -26.78 23.31
N GLU A 239 -2.56 -27.34 22.13
CA GLU A 239 -1.31 -28.06 21.90
C GLU A 239 -0.58 -27.43 20.72
N TYR A 240 0.73 -27.29 20.87
CA TYR A 240 1.64 -26.71 19.91
C TYR A 240 2.56 -27.81 19.41
N ALA A 241 2.80 -27.89 18.11
CA ALA A 241 3.79 -28.79 17.53
C ALA A 241 5.21 -28.37 17.93
N SER A 242 6.13 -29.33 17.94
CA SER A 242 7.56 -29.02 18.14
C SER A 242 8.13 -28.16 17.02
N TYR A 243 7.54 -28.21 15.83
CA TYR A 243 7.86 -27.39 14.68
C TYR A 243 6.57 -26.86 14.06
N ILE A 244 6.37 -25.56 14.12
CA ILE A 244 5.22 -24.86 13.54
C ILE A 244 5.70 -24.17 12.25
N LYS A 245 4.88 -24.20 11.19
CA LYS A 245 5.16 -23.45 9.97
C LYS A 245 4.63 -22.02 10.12
N ASP A 246 5.38 -21.06 9.59
CA ASP A 246 5.05 -19.63 9.56
C ASP A 246 3.73 -19.29 8.83
N SER A 247 3.20 -20.22 8.03
CA SER A 247 1.92 -20.07 7.34
C SER A 247 0.68 -20.35 8.21
N MET A 248 0.83 -20.92 9.41
CA MET A 248 -0.31 -21.36 10.23
C MET A 248 -1.29 -20.23 10.58
N ILE A 249 -0.77 -19.12 11.11
CA ILE A 249 -1.61 -17.96 11.47
C ILE A 249 -2.33 -17.40 10.24
N ASN A 250 -1.61 -17.31 9.11
CA ASN A 250 -2.17 -16.84 7.84
C ASN A 250 -3.26 -17.78 7.30
N GLU A 251 -3.10 -19.09 7.42
CA GLU A 251 -4.10 -20.06 7.01
C GLU A 251 -5.35 -20.00 7.92
N LEU A 252 -5.18 -19.90 9.25
CA LEU A 252 -6.29 -19.73 10.19
C LEU A 252 -7.09 -18.46 9.93
N THR A 253 -6.40 -17.34 9.65
CA THR A 253 -7.05 -16.04 9.42
C THR A 253 -7.49 -15.84 7.96
N SER A 254 -7.30 -16.81 7.07
CA SER A 254 -7.78 -16.76 5.67
C SER A 254 -9.24 -17.18 5.50
N LEU A 255 -9.90 -17.65 6.55
CA LEU A 255 -11.32 -17.99 6.52
C LEU A 255 -12.16 -16.73 6.25
N ASN A 256 -13.11 -16.80 5.32
CA ASN A 256 -13.99 -15.69 4.95
C ASN A 256 -15.10 -15.47 5.99
N ARG A 257 -14.70 -15.16 7.22
CA ARG A 257 -15.59 -14.95 8.37
C ARG A 257 -15.07 -13.80 9.24
N THR A 258 -16.00 -13.12 9.88
CA THR A 258 -15.65 -12.16 10.94
C THR A 258 -15.00 -12.92 12.08
N MET A 259 -13.77 -12.59 12.39
CA MET A 259 -13.02 -13.24 13.47
C MET A 259 -11.98 -12.31 14.07
N MET A 260 -11.64 -12.59 15.32
CA MET A 260 -10.45 -12.04 15.97
C MET A 260 -9.55 -13.18 16.46
N LEU A 261 -8.28 -13.15 16.06
CA LEU A 261 -7.23 -14.01 16.56
C LEU A 261 -6.27 -13.13 17.36
N SER A 262 -6.08 -13.45 18.63
CA SER A 262 -5.17 -12.73 19.52
C SER A 262 -4.10 -13.65 20.08
N ILE A 263 -2.88 -13.13 20.15
CA ILE A 263 -1.72 -13.75 20.78
C ILE A 263 -1.36 -12.88 21.98
N ASP A 264 -1.67 -13.33 23.19
CA ASP A 264 -1.24 -12.69 24.43
C ASP A 264 0.16 -13.15 24.79
N VAL A 265 1.06 -12.20 25.05
CA VAL A 265 2.48 -12.45 25.34
C VAL A 265 2.85 -11.79 26.66
N ILE A 266 3.43 -12.58 27.56
CA ILE A 266 3.97 -12.13 28.84
C ILE A 266 5.47 -12.42 28.83
N PRO A 267 6.34 -11.41 28.63
CA PRO A 267 7.78 -11.59 28.66
C PRO A 267 8.26 -11.91 30.10
N VAL A 268 9.23 -12.82 30.22
CA VAL A 268 9.83 -13.17 31.51
C VAL A 268 11.20 -12.51 31.62
N PRO A 269 11.55 -11.90 32.78
CA PRO A 269 12.90 -11.41 33.01
C PRO A 269 13.93 -12.54 32.85
N THR A 270 15.02 -12.28 32.14
CA THR A 270 16.01 -13.30 31.76
C THR A 270 16.61 -14.02 32.97
N ASP A 271 16.86 -13.27 34.07
CA ASP A 271 17.38 -13.84 35.31
C ASP A 271 16.38 -14.81 35.99
N GLU A 272 15.09 -14.53 35.95
CA GLU A 272 14.04 -15.44 36.43
C GLU A 272 13.91 -16.67 35.52
N ALA A 273 13.98 -16.47 34.20
CA ALA A 273 13.88 -17.54 33.21
C ALA A 273 15.03 -18.55 33.33
N VAL A 274 16.26 -18.06 33.37
CA VAL A 274 17.47 -18.90 33.51
C VAL A 274 17.42 -19.68 34.84
N ARG A 275 17.07 -19.02 35.95
CA ARG A 275 16.95 -19.67 37.26
C ARG A 275 15.89 -20.78 37.28
N GLU A 276 14.73 -20.54 36.67
CA GLU A 276 13.67 -21.55 36.59
C GLU A 276 14.12 -22.76 35.74
N MET A 277 14.79 -22.51 34.60
CA MET A 277 15.29 -23.61 33.76
C MET A 277 16.41 -24.40 34.43
N GLN A 278 17.31 -23.75 35.16
CA GLN A 278 18.32 -24.43 35.97
C GLN A 278 17.69 -25.32 37.07
N ASN A 279 16.67 -24.79 37.77
CA ASN A 279 15.93 -25.56 38.76
C ASN A 279 15.19 -26.75 38.15
N ARG A 280 14.60 -26.56 36.96
CA ARG A 280 13.89 -27.61 36.23
C ARG A 280 14.85 -28.67 35.75
N LEU A 281 16.03 -28.30 35.23
CA LEU A 281 17.08 -29.23 34.83
C LEU A 281 17.57 -30.06 36.01
N LEU A 282 17.83 -29.40 37.16
CA LEU A 282 18.23 -30.10 38.38
C LEU A 282 17.18 -31.12 38.82
N GLY A 283 15.87 -30.76 38.71
CA GLY A 283 14.76 -31.70 39.02
C GLY A 283 14.76 -32.93 38.09
N VAL A 284 14.95 -32.70 36.77
CA VAL A 284 15.03 -33.82 35.78
C VAL A 284 16.24 -34.68 36.01
N GLU A 285 17.42 -34.08 36.24
CA GLU A 285 18.66 -34.83 36.55
C GLU A 285 18.50 -35.65 37.85
N THR A 286 17.81 -35.11 38.86
CA THR A 286 17.49 -35.84 40.08
C THR A 286 16.55 -37.04 39.82
N ASN A 287 15.55 -36.87 38.94
CA ASN A 287 14.66 -37.96 38.55
C ASN A 287 15.40 -39.05 37.78
N VAL A 288 16.29 -38.70 36.86
CA VAL A 288 17.15 -39.65 36.13
C VAL A 288 18.04 -40.42 37.11
N THR A 289 18.69 -39.72 38.03
CA THR A 289 19.55 -40.32 39.06
C THR A 289 18.77 -41.26 39.98
N ASN A 290 17.60 -40.87 40.45
CA ASN A 290 16.73 -41.70 41.27
C ASN A 290 16.25 -42.96 40.54
N TRP A 291 15.92 -42.82 39.22
CA TRP A 291 15.55 -43.93 38.39
C TRP A 291 16.74 -44.91 38.23
N GLN A 292 17.94 -44.43 37.94
CA GLN A 292 19.15 -45.22 37.83
C GLN A 292 19.46 -45.95 39.16
N ARG A 293 19.36 -45.25 40.29
CA ARG A 293 19.56 -45.89 41.62
C ARG A 293 18.57 -47.03 41.89
N ARG A 294 17.28 -46.86 41.52
CA ARG A 294 16.27 -47.92 41.62
C ARG A 294 16.61 -49.12 40.75
N GLN A 295 17.08 -48.90 39.48
CA GLN A 295 17.46 -49.99 38.63
C GLN A 295 18.69 -50.74 39.16
N ASN A 296 19.69 -50.01 39.64
CA ASN A 296 20.88 -50.60 40.26
C ASN A 296 20.53 -51.42 41.52
N SER A 297 19.61 -50.94 42.35
CA SER A 297 19.15 -51.70 43.51
C SER A 297 18.40 -52.98 43.12
N ASN A 298 17.83 -53.06 41.94
CA ASN A 298 17.16 -54.21 41.36
C ASN A 298 18.12 -55.11 40.53
N ASN A 299 19.45 -54.88 40.63
CA ASN A 299 20.51 -55.59 39.86
C ASN A 299 20.39 -55.45 38.32
N ASN A 300 19.73 -54.41 37.84
CA ASN A 300 19.55 -54.11 36.41
C ASN A 300 20.50 -53.00 35.95
N PHE A 301 21.79 -53.28 35.91
CA PHE A 301 22.86 -52.32 35.63
C PHE A 301 22.91 -51.84 34.16
N SER A 302 22.26 -52.55 33.23
CA SER A 302 22.20 -52.23 31.81
C SER A 302 20.90 -51.52 31.40
N ALA A 303 20.06 -51.11 32.35
CA ALA A 303 18.82 -50.47 32.06
C ALA A 303 19.03 -49.08 31.42
N VAL A 304 18.46 -48.88 30.25
CA VAL A 304 18.47 -47.59 29.52
C VAL A 304 17.45 -46.66 30.15
N VAL A 305 17.84 -45.39 30.32
CA VAL A 305 16.92 -44.33 30.84
C VAL A 305 15.67 -44.30 29.96
N PRO A 306 14.45 -44.25 30.55
CA PRO A 306 13.22 -44.09 29.75
C PRO A 306 13.30 -42.93 28.79
N TYR A 307 12.81 -43.15 27.58
CA TYR A 307 12.84 -42.15 26.50
C TYR A 307 12.25 -40.79 26.96
N ASP A 308 11.14 -40.81 27.70
CA ASP A 308 10.47 -39.58 28.17
C ASP A 308 11.37 -38.75 29.10
N LEU A 309 12.14 -39.39 29.98
CA LEU A 309 13.07 -38.71 30.89
C LEU A 309 14.28 -38.13 30.14
N GLU A 310 14.80 -38.89 29.20
CA GLU A 310 15.90 -38.43 28.35
C GLU A 310 15.47 -37.27 27.44
N GLN A 311 14.27 -37.35 26.87
CA GLN A 311 13.70 -36.31 26.05
C GLN A 311 13.48 -35.02 26.88
N GLN A 312 12.89 -35.10 28.06
CA GLN A 312 12.72 -33.96 28.98
C GLN A 312 14.08 -33.35 29.36
N ARG A 313 15.09 -34.16 29.61
CA ARG A 313 16.44 -33.70 29.90
C ARG A 313 17.04 -32.91 28.75
N LYS A 314 16.91 -33.42 27.53
CA LYS A 314 17.39 -32.78 26.29
C LYS A 314 16.69 -31.47 26.03
N GLU A 315 15.37 -31.45 26.07
CA GLU A 315 14.56 -30.24 25.84
C GLU A 315 14.87 -29.17 26.87
N THR A 316 15.05 -29.55 28.16
CA THR A 316 15.35 -28.54 29.19
C THR A 316 16.75 -27.96 29.04
N ARG A 317 17.73 -28.75 28.59
CA ARG A 317 19.09 -28.28 28.28
C ARG A 317 19.08 -27.34 27.05
N GLU A 318 18.46 -27.77 25.97
CA GLU A 318 18.34 -26.95 24.76
C GLU A 318 17.71 -25.59 25.08
N MET A 319 16.62 -25.56 25.86
CA MET A 319 15.99 -24.32 26.27
C MET A 319 16.90 -23.46 27.15
N LEU A 320 17.70 -24.05 28.04
CA LEU A 320 18.67 -23.32 28.86
C LEU A 320 19.81 -22.73 27.99
N ASP A 321 20.29 -23.49 27.02
CA ASP A 321 21.31 -23.04 26.07
C ASP A 321 20.79 -21.92 25.19
N ASP A 322 19.54 -22.00 24.71
CA ASP A 322 18.89 -20.93 23.96
C ASP A 322 18.82 -19.63 24.74
N LEU A 323 18.47 -19.69 26.03
CA LEU A 323 18.36 -18.53 26.91
C LEU A 323 19.72 -17.90 27.29
N THR A 324 20.81 -18.71 27.29
CA THR A 324 22.13 -18.24 27.76
C THR A 324 23.11 -17.93 26.65
N THR A 325 22.96 -18.53 25.45
CA THR A 325 23.95 -18.42 24.36
C THR A 325 23.39 -17.87 23.05
N ARG A 326 22.06 -17.95 22.83
CA ARG A 326 21.44 -17.63 21.53
C ARG A 326 20.54 -16.40 21.53
N ASP A 327 20.62 -15.53 22.54
CA ASP A 327 19.81 -14.33 22.71
C ASP A 327 18.29 -14.57 22.62
N GLN A 328 17.86 -15.79 23.00
CA GLN A 328 16.44 -16.11 23.09
C GLN A 328 15.88 -15.67 24.46
N ARG A 329 14.63 -15.24 24.49
CA ARG A 329 13.91 -14.95 25.74
C ARG A 329 12.81 -15.96 25.98
N MET A 330 12.47 -16.16 27.21
CA MET A 330 11.33 -16.97 27.62
C MET A 330 10.10 -16.10 27.75
N MET A 331 9.01 -16.57 27.16
CA MET A 331 7.73 -15.87 27.15
C MET A 331 6.61 -16.85 27.47
N PHE A 332 5.58 -16.38 28.18
CA PHE A 332 4.32 -17.09 28.27
C PHE A 332 3.37 -16.55 27.23
N ALA A 333 2.74 -17.43 26.45
CA ALA A 333 1.80 -17.02 25.43
C ALA A 333 0.55 -17.89 25.41
N VAL A 334 -0.56 -17.31 24.96
CA VAL A 334 -1.78 -18.03 24.60
C VAL A 334 -2.34 -17.45 23.31
N VAL A 335 -2.71 -18.32 22.39
CA VAL A 335 -3.41 -17.96 21.15
C VAL A 335 -4.89 -18.23 21.36
N THR A 336 -5.69 -17.20 21.24
CA THR A 336 -7.16 -17.25 21.37
C THR A 336 -7.79 -16.78 20.06
N LEU A 337 -8.81 -17.48 19.58
CA LEU A 337 -9.55 -17.16 18.38
C LEU A 337 -11.03 -17.11 18.70
N VAL A 338 -11.72 -16.07 18.21
CA VAL A 338 -13.18 -15.97 18.19
C VAL A 338 -13.64 -15.77 16.77
N HIS A 339 -14.60 -16.56 16.32
CA HIS A 339 -15.24 -16.40 15.01
C HIS A 339 -16.75 -16.32 15.14
N LEU A 340 -17.38 -15.64 14.18
CA LEU A 340 -18.82 -15.39 14.14
C LEU A 340 -19.43 -15.97 12.87
N ALA A 341 -20.67 -16.47 12.97
CA ALA A 341 -21.45 -16.99 11.85
C ALA A 341 -22.90 -16.52 11.94
N ASP A 342 -23.64 -16.68 10.84
CA ASP A 342 -25.04 -16.27 10.76
C ASP A 342 -26.00 -17.37 11.31
N SER A 343 -25.52 -18.63 11.42
CA SER A 343 -26.27 -19.75 12.00
C SER A 343 -25.37 -20.66 12.84
N LYS A 344 -25.99 -21.53 13.63
CA LYS A 344 -25.27 -22.50 14.46
C LYS A 344 -24.59 -23.57 13.59
N GLU A 345 -25.23 -24.00 12.53
CA GLU A 345 -24.75 -25.01 11.57
C GLU A 345 -23.50 -24.48 10.85
N GLU A 346 -23.53 -23.22 10.43
CA GLU A 346 -22.41 -22.54 9.81
C GLU A 346 -21.25 -22.39 10.81
N LEU A 347 -21.54 -22.01 12.05
CA LEU A 347 -20.55 -21.90 13.13
C LEU A 347 -19.84 -23.25 13.36
N ASP A 348 -20.57 -24.36 13.37
CA ASP A 348 -20.03 -25.69 13.57
C ASP A 348 -19.12 -26.11 12.40
N SER A 349 -19.55 -25.89 11.14
CA SER A 349 -18.74 -26.15 9.94
C SER A 349 -17.45 -25.31 9.90
N ASP A 350 -17.54 -24.02 10.23
CA ASP A 350 -16.38 -23.15 10.30
C ASP A 350 -15.38 -23.60 11.39
N THR A 351 -15.91 -24.05 12.54
CA THR A 351 -15.10 -24.60 13.64
C THR A 351 -14.33 -25.84 13.18
N GLU A 352 -14.98 -26.78 12.48
CA GLU A 352 -14.33 -27.97 11.94
C GLU A 352 -13.22 -27.63 10.95
N THR A 353 -13.46 -26.62 10.10
CA THR A 353 -12.47 -26.12 9.15
C THR A 353 -11.24 -25.56 9.88
N LEU A 354 -11.45 -24.69 10.87
CA LEU A 354 -10.36 -24.12 11.69
C LEU A 354 -9.56 -25.19 12.43
N GLN A 355 -10.26 -26.19 12.99
CA GLN A 355 -9.61 -27.34 13.65
C GLN A 355 -8.83 -28.20 12.65
N SER A 356 -9.33 -28.36 11.44
CA SER A 356 -8.63 -29.08 10.37
C SER A 356 -7.34 -28.37 9.95
N ILE A 357 -7.39 -27.04 9.82
CA ILE A 357 -6.20 -26.23 9.54
C ILE A 357 -5.16 -26.40 10.67
N ALA A 358 -5.55 -26.30 11.93
CA ALA A 358 -4.64 -26.48 13.06
C ALA A 358 -4.01 -27.88 13.05
N ARG A 359 -4.81 -28.94 12.81
CA ARG A 359 -4.32 -30.33 12.70
C ARG A 359 -3.32 -30.53 11.56
N LYS A 360 -3.50 -29.84 10.41
CA LYS A 360 -2.54 -29.83 9.30
C LYS A 360 -1.16 -29.36 9.75
N HIS A 361 -1.12 -28.47 10.74
CA HIS A 361 0.10 -27.94 11.36
C HIS A 361 0.50 -28.70 12.64
N LEU A 362 -0.07 -29.88 12.88
CA LEU A 362 0.16 -30.70 14.07
C LEU A 362 -0.15 -29.99 15.40
N CYS A 363 -1.03 -29.00 15.35
CA CYS A 363 -1.51 -28.22 16.49
C CYS A 363 -2.96 -28.60 16.83
N GLN A 364 -3.38 -28.38 18.09
CA GLN A 364 -4.74 -28.63 18.53
C GLN A 364 -5.44 -27.32 18.88
N LEU A 365 -6.38 -26.88 18.05
CA LEU A 365 -7.29 -25.77 18.35
C LEU A 365 -8.55 -26.35 19.00
N THR A 366 -8.91 -25.88 20.20
CA THR A 366 -9.99 -26.44 21.04
C THR A 366 -10.98 -25.37 21.44
N THR A 367 -12.28 -25.71 21.45
CA THR A 367 -13.35 -24.84 21.95
C THR A 367 -13.24 -24.67 23.47
N LEU A 368 -13.45 -23.45 23.94
CA LEU A 368 -13.50 -23.10 25.36
C LEU A 368 -14.86 -23.47 25.95
N ASN A 369 -15.00 -24.68 26.49
CA ASN A 369 -16.25 -25.11 27.13
C ASN A 369 -16.47 -24.41 28.47
N TRP A 370 -17.65 -23.80 28.67
CA TRP A 370 -18.06 -23.06 29.88
C TRP A 370 -17.20 -21.81 30.16
N GLN A 371 -16.41 -21.33 29.20
CA GLN A 371 -15.53 -20.17 29.30
C GLN A 371 -15.64 -19.29 28.04
N GLN A 372 -16.82 -19.25 27.42
CA GLN A 372 -17.02 -18.52 26.18
C GLN A 372 -16.89 -17.00 26.39
N ASP A 373 -17.37 -16.46 27.53
CA ASP A 373 -17.21 -15.08 27.94
C ASP A 373 -15.74 -14.70 28.17
N ALA A 374 -15.00 -15.56 28.87
CA ALA A 374 -13.57 -15.38 29.13
C ALA A 374 -12.76 -15.41 27.82
N GLY A 375 -13.13 -16.33 26.90
CA GLY A 375 -12.53 -16.43 25.57
C GLY A 375 -12.79 -15.22 24.70
N LEU A 376 -14.04 -14.74 24.65
CA LEU A 376 -14.42 -13.55 23.92
C LEU A 376 -13.59 -12.33 24.39
N VAL A 377 -13.59 -12.05 25.69
CA VAL A 377 -12.85 -10.92 26.28
C VAL A 377 -11.35 -11.03 26.00
N THR A 378 -10.79 -12.24 26.05
CA THR A 378 -9.36 -12.47 25.79
C THR A 378 -9.01 -12.22 24.31
N ALA A 379 -9.89 -12.54 23.38
CA ALA A 379 -9.63 -12.33 21.93
C ALA A 379 -9.72 -10.86 21.50
N LEU A 380 -10.38 -10.00 22.26
CA LEU A 380 -10.54 -8.59 21.90
C LEU A 380 -9.25 -7.77 22.11
N PRO A 381 -8.98 -6.74 21.28
CA PRO A 381 -7.80 -5.87 21.38
C PRO A 381 -7.94 -4.83 22.51
N ILE A 382 -8.34 -5.27 23.69
CA ILE A 382 -8.54 -4.41 24.87
C ILE A 382 -7.43 -4.53 25.92
N GLY A 383 -6.59 -5.58 25.84
CA GLY A 383 -5.47 -5.81 26.74
C GLY A 383 -5.85 -6.53 28.04
N LEU A 384 -6.98 -7.21 28.06
CA LEU A 384 -7.41 -8.07 29.17
C LEU A 384 -7.32 -9.54 28.74
N ARG A 385 -6.84 -10.39 29.65
CA ARG A 385 -6.76 -11.84 29.46
C ARG A 385 -7.47 -12.53 30.63
N ARG A 386 -8.46 -13.37 30.33
CA ARG A 386 -9.22 -14.15 31.31
C ARG A 386 -8.96 -15.65 31.24
N ILE A 387 -8.15 -16.07 30.25
CA ILE A 387 -7.78 -17.48 30.03
C ILE A 387 -6.38 -17.72 30.52
N ASP A 388 -6.20 -18.76 31.38
CA ASP A 388 -4.92 -19.12 32.00
C ASP A 388 -4.18 -20.27 31.28
N ALA A 389 -4.59 -20.64 30.07
CA ALA A 389 -3.95 -21.69 29.27
C ALA A 389 -2.64 -21.20 28.61
N LEU A 390 -1.74 -20.65 29.41
CA LEU A 390 -0.46 -20.13 28.96
C LEU A 390 0.54 -21.25 28.63
N ARG A 391 1.28 -21.10 27.53
CA ARG A 391 2.40 -21.96 27.13
C ARG A 391 3.71 -21.21 27.26
N THR A 392 4.75 -21.93 27.64
CA THR A 392 6.12 -21.41 27.64
C THR A 392 6.71 -21.57 26.26
N LEU A 393 7.13 -20.46 25.65
CA LEU A 393 7.74 -20.42 24.31
C LEU A 393 9.05 -19.63 24.39
N THR A 394 9.99 -19.97 23.51
CA THR A 394 11.16 -19.11 23.22
C THR A 394 10.76 -18.02 22.23
N THR A 395 11.60 -17.01 22.07
CA THR A 395 11.40 -15.94 21.08
C THR A 395 11.17 -16.52 19.67
N GLU A 396 12.01 -17.47 19.25
CA GLU A 396 11.93 -18.09 17.93
C GLU A 396 10.62 -18.86 17.76
N ALA A 397 10.22 -19.66 18.75
CA ALA A 397 8.96 -20.41 18.71
C ALA A 397 7.73 -19.49 18.64
N LEU A 398 7.78 -18.32 19.29
CA LEU A 398 6.72 -17.32 19.22
C LEU A 398 6.75 -16.54 17.90
N ALA A 399 7.94 -16.24 17.37
CA ALA A 399 8.10 -15.47 16.14
C ALA A 399 7.52 -16.20 14.92
N VAL A 400 7.46 -17.52 14.93
CA VAL A 400 6.78 -18.31 13.88
C VAL A 400 5.28 -17.97 13.78
N LEU A 401 4.67 -17.48 14.86
CA LEU A 401 3.26 -17.04 14.89
C LEU A 401 3.08 -15.59 14.40
N MET A 402 3.97 -15.13 13.50
CA MET A 402 3.93 -13.74 13.02
C MET A 402 2.62 -13.41 12.28
N PRO A 403 2.14 -12.15 12.42
CA PRO A 403 0.86 -11.74 11.87
C PRO A 403 0.95 -11.18 10.44
N PHE A 404 2.05 -11.43 9.71
CA PHE A 404 2.32 -10.80 8.42
C PHE A 404 2.02 -11.73 7.24
N LYS A 405 1.44 -11.17 6.17
CA LYS A 405 1.09 -11.90 4.94
C LYS A 405 1.47 -11.14 3.68
N ALA A 406 0.77 -10.04 3.38
CA ALA A 406 0.97 -9.25 2.19
C ALA A 406 0.44 -7.83 2.37
N GLN A 407 1.15 -6.87 1.82
CA GLN A 407 0.72 -5.48 1.83
C GLN A 407 -0.58 -5.28 1.06
N GLU A 408 -1.35 -4.30 1.49
CA GLU A 408 -2.57 -3.83 0.83
C GLU A 408 -2.41 -2.37 0.40
N ILE A 409 -3.02 -2.01 -0.71
CA ILE A 409 -3.10 -0.62 -1.17
C ILE A 409 -4.56 -0.24 -1.16
N ARG A 410 -4.95 0.62 -0.22
CA ARG A 410 -6.33 1.06 -0.04
C ARG A 410 -6.40 2.48 0.49
N ASP A 411 -6.31 3.43 -0.43
CA ASP A 411 -6.39 4.84 -0.12
C ASP A 411 -7.83 5.34 -0.21
N ARG A 412 -8.22 6.23 0.71
CA ARG A 412 -9.52 6.88 0.67
C ARG A 412 -9.63 7.81 -0.54
N GLY A 413 -10.71 7.70 -1.30
CA GLY A 413 -10.92 8.52 -2.49
C GLY A 413 -10.02 8.17 -3.67
N GLY A 414 -9.27 7.08 -3.57
CA GLY A 414 -8.45 6.55 -4.64
C GLY A 414 -9.27 5.90 -5.76
N ILE A 415 -8.60 5.57 -6.85
CA ILE A 415 -9.19 4.85 -7.99
C ILE A 415 -8.79 3.37 -7.97
N TYR A 416 -9.60 2.55 -8.61
CA TYR A 416 -9.39 1.11 -8.70
C TYR A 416 -8.35 0.76 -9.78
N TYR A 417 -7.33 -0.03 -9.41
CA TYR A 417 -6.27 -0.51 -10.30
C TYR A 417 -6.30 -2.02 -10.58
N GLY A 418 -7.07 -2.79 -9.82
CA GLY A 418 -7.15 -4.24 -9.94
C GLY A 418 -7.37 -4.93 -8.60
N GLN A 419 -7.19 -6.24 -8.56
CA GLN A 419 -7.24 -7.05 -7.35
C GLN A 419 -5.85 -7.54 -6.99
N ASN A 420 -5.50 -7.51 -5.72
CA ASN A 420 -4.29 -8.13 -5.19
C ASN A 420 -4.37 -9.65 -5.40
N VAL A 421 -3.37 -10.24 -6.04
CA VAL A 421 -3.38 -11.68 -6.37
C VAL A 421 -3.35 -12.55 -5.11
N ILE A 422 -2.76 -12.05 -4.00
CA ILE A 422 -2.56 -12.80 -2.76
C ILE A 422 -3.80 -12.73 -1.88
N SER A 423 -4.26 -11.53 -1.57
CA SER A 423 -5.39 -11.30 -0.66
C SER A 423 -6.75 -11.32 -1.36
N LYS A 424 -6.78 -11.15 -2.69
CA LYS A 424 -7.99 -10.94 -3.53
C LYS A 424 -8.73 -9.63 -3.26
N ASN A 425 -8.19 -8.77 -2.41
CA ASN A 425 -8.77 -7.46 -2.12
C ASN A 425 -8.58 -6.48 -3.29
N LEU A 426 -9.44 -5.47 -3.36
CA LEU A 426 -9.32 -4.42 -4.36
C LEU A 426 -8.11 -3.54 -4.06
N ILE A 427 -7.36 -3.20 -5.08
CA ILE A 427 -6.28 -2.22 -5.04
C ILE A 427 -6.89 -0.87 -5.38
N ILE A 428 -6.95 0.01 -4.40
CA ILE A 428 -7.46 1.36 -4.50
C ILE A 428 -6.32 2.30 -4.13
N ALA A 429 -5.83 3.09 -5.08
CA ALA A 429 -4.71 3.99 -4.84
C ALA A 429 -5.06 5.43 -5.22
N ASP A 430 -4.57 6.39 -4.43
CA ASP A 430 -4.64 7.82 -4.71
C ASP A 430 -3.22 8.39 -4.87
N ARG A 431 -2.79 8.53 -6.11
CA ARG A 431 -1.46 9.05 -6.44
C ARG A 431 -1.21 10.47 -5.95
N LYS A 432 -2.26 11.25 -5.67
CA LYS A 432 -2.14 12.60 -5.12
C LYS A 432 -1.66 12.61 -3.66
N GLN A 433 -1.83 11.50 -2.94
CA GLN A 433 -1.34 11.34 -1.57
C GLN A 433 0.14 10.95 -1.50
N LEU A 434 0.73 10.51 -2.61
CA LEU A 434 2.14 10.15 -2.68
C LEU A 434 3.03 11.41 -2.59
N LEU A 435 4.24 11.24 -2.04
CA LEU A 435 5.25 12.31 -2.04
C LEU A 435 5.62 12.70 -3.48
N ASN A 436 5.60 11.75 -4.40
CA ASN A 436 5.80 11.96 -5.82
C ASN A 436 4.77 11.14 -6.62
N GLY A 437 3.65 11.79 -7.01
CA GLY A 437 2.58 11.15 -7.78
C GLY A 437 2.94 10.79 -9.22
N ASN A 438 4.15 11.11 -9.70
CA ASN A 438 4.61 10.70 -11.03
C ASN A 438 4.91 9.21 -11.09
N GLY A 439 4.74 8.60 -12.25
CA GLY A 439 4.91 7.17 -12.38
C GLY A 439 5.18 6.65 -13.78
N PHE A 440 5.36 5.35 -13.88
CA PHE A 440 5.57 4.65 -15.15
C PHE A 440 4.68 3.42 -15.28
N VAL A 441 4.30 3.11 -16.52
CA VAL A 441 3.70 1.84 -16.91
C VAL A 441 4.67 1.15 -17.87
N LEU A 442 5.24 0.04 -17.40
CA LEU A 442 6.31 -0.70 -18.08
C LEU A 442 5.79 -2.06 -18.55
N GLY A 443 6.13 -2.45 -19.77
CA GLY A 443 5.75 -3.77 -20.25
C GLY A 443 6.00 -3.97 -21.74
N VAL A 444 6.29 -5.20 -22.13
CA VAL A 444 6.49 -5.55 -23.55
C VAL A 444 5.24 -5.29 -24.39
N SER A 445 5.39 -5.26 -25.71
CA SER A 445 4.25 -5.13 -26.63
C SER A 445 3.22 -6.23 -26.37
N GLY A 446 1.93 -5.87 -26.34
CA GLY A 446 0.83 -6.79 -26.08
C GLY A 446 0.59 -7.17 -24.60
N SER A 447 1.39 -6.66 -23.66
CA SER A 447 1.21 -6.91 -22.21
C SER A 447 0.02 -6.19 -21.59
N GLY A 448 -0.56 -5.19 -22.27
CA GLY A 448 -1.68 -4.37 -21.76
C GLY A 448 -1.30 -2.99 -21.26
N LYS A 449 -0.13 -2.48 -21.59
CA LYS A 449 0.37 -1.16 -21.18
C LYS A 449 -0.62 -0.03 -21.45
N SER A 450 -1.00 0.16 -22.73
CA SER A 450 -1.95 1.21 -23.13
C SER A 450 -3.34 0.98 -22.53
N PHE A 451 -3.78 -0.28 -22.36
CA PHE A 451 -5.04 -0.61 -21.68
C PHE A 451 -5.01 -0.17 -20.21
N THR A 452 -3.91 -0.42 -19.49
CA THR A 452 -3.75 -0.01 -18.09
C THR A 452 -3.82 1.51 -17.94
N ALA A 453 -3.15 2.28 -18.81
CA ALA A 453 -3.26 3.74 -18.82
C ALA A 453 -4.68 4.22 -19.12
N LYS A 454 -5.34 3.61 -20.12
CA LYS A 454 -6.73 3.92 -20.48
C LYS A 454 -7.70 3.61 -19.35
N ARG A 455 -7.43 2.59 -18.54
CA ARG A 455 -8.18 2.27 -17.31
C ARG A 455 -8.10 3.41 -16.29
N GLU A 456 -6.88 3.91 -16.03
CA GLU A 456 -6.67 5.04 -15.12
C GLU A 456 -7.35 6.31 -15.67
N ILE A 457 -7.16 6.61 -16.95
CA ILE A 457 -7.79 7.74 -17.64
C ILE A 457 -9.32 7.66 -17.52
N THR A 458 -9.92 6.49 -17.76
CA THR A 458 -11.37 6.29 -17.63
C THR A 458 -11.84 6.55 -16.20
N ALA A 459 -11.16 5.97 -15.20
CA ALA A 459 -11.52 6.17 -13.80
C ALA A 459 -11.45 7.65 -13.41
N LEU A 460 -10.41 8.36 -13.80
CA LEU A 460 -10.23 9.80 -13.55
C LEU A 460 -11.28 10.65 -14.26
N ALA A 461 -11.59 10.33 -15.51
CA ALA A 461 -12.60 11.05 -16.29
C ALA A 461 -14.00 10.93 -15.66
N LEU A 462 -14.33 9.76 -15.12
CA LEU A 462 -15.61 9.49 -14.49
C LEU A 462 -15.72 10.04 -13.06
N SER A 463 -14.62 10.03 -12.28
CA SER A 463 -14.64 10.33 -10.83
C SER A 463 -14.20 11.76 -10.48
N THR A 464 -13.45 12.45 -11.35
CA THR A 464 -12.85 13.76 -11.05
C THR A 464 -13.24 14.81 -12.10
N GLN A 465 -12.90 16.07 -11.80
CA GLN A 465 -12.95 17.19 -12.75
C GLN A 465 -11.53 17.63 -13.16
N ASP A 466 -10.53 16.80 -12.92
CA ASP A 466 -9.14 17.06 -13.27
C ASP A 466 -8.94 17.07 -14.80
N ASP A 467 -7.96 17.82 -15.28
CA ASP A 467 -7.58 17.79 -16.69
C ASP A 467 -6.74 16.57 -17.03
N ILE A 468 -6.96 15.97 -18.19
CA ILE A 468 -6.25 14.80 -18.68
C ILE A 468 -5.66 15.13 -20.04
N LEU A 469 -4.32 15.09 -20.12
CA LEU A 469 -3.55 15.43 -21.31
C LEU A 469 -2.74 14.21 -21.78
N ILE A 470 -2.85 13.85 -23.04
CA ILE A 470 -2.27 12.62 -23.59
C ILE A 470 -1.40 12.97 -24.79
N ILE A 471 -0.17 12.46 -24.84
CA ILE A 471 0.69 12.45 -26.05
C ILE A 471 0.61 11.03 -26.62
N ASP A 472 0.10 10.92 -27.85
CA ASP A 472 -0.22 9.65 -28.53
C ASP A 472 0.54 9.51 -29.85
N PRO A 473 1.73 8.90 -29.86
CA PRO A 473 2.50 8.67 -31.06
C PRO A 473 1.99 7.50 -31.92
N GLU A 474 1.12 6.63 -31.40
CA GLU A 474 0.60 5.44 -32.07
C GLU A 474 -0.88 5.54 -32.46
N SER A 475 -1.56 6.63 -32.14
CA SER A 475 -3.01 6.87 -32.40
C SER A 475 -3.92 5.82 -31.76
N GLU A 476 -3.61 5.42 -30.54
CA GLU A 476 -4.37 4.39 -29.82
C GLU A 476 -5.48 4.94 -28.92
N TYR A 477 -5.41 6.22 -28.51
CA TYR A 477 -6.31 6.81 -27.49
C TYR A 477 -7.56 7.47 -28.07
N ARG A 478 -7.63 7.69 -29.38
CA ARG A 478 -8.76 8.39 -30.06
C ARG A 478 -10.14 7.85 -29.67
N PRO A 479 -10.43 6.52 -29.76
CA PRO A 479 -11.78 6.02 -29.43
C PRO A 479 -12.18 6.31 -27.98
N LEU A 480 -11.25 6.19 -27.04
CA LEU A 480 -11.48 6.47 -25.64
C LEU A 480 -11.76 7.95 -25.39
N VAL A 481 -10.92 8.83 -25.93
CA VAL A 481 -11.00 10.28 -25.71
C VAL A 481 -12.31 10.83 -26.28
N GLU A 482 -12.68 10.45 -27.51
CA GLU A 482 -13.95 10.82 -28.13
C GLU A 482 -15.17 10.26 -27.34
N GLY A 483 -15.08 9.01 -26.89
CA GLY A 483 -16.13 8.37 -26.08
C GLY A 483 -16.31 9.02 -24.70
N LEU A 484 -15.26 9.63 -24.15
CA LEU A 484 -15.32 10.40 -22.90
C LEU A 484 -15.67 11.90 -23.11
N GLY A 485 -15.98 12.30 -24.35
CA GLY A 485 -16.31 13.69 -24.69
C GLY A 485 -15.11 14.62 -24.72
N GLY A 486 -13.91 14.08 -24.87
CA GLY A 486 -12.67 14.83 -25.01
C GLY A 486 -12.36 15.21 -26.46
N GLN A 487 -11.24 15.89 -26.65
CA GLN A 487 -10.79 16.38 -27.94
C GLN A 487 -9.53 15.65 -28.40
N VAL A 488 -9.49 15.25 -29.68
CA VAL A 488 -8.30 14.71 -30.32
C VAL A 488 -7.73 15.75 -31.28
N VAL A 489 -6.52 16.19 -31.04
CA VAL A 489 -5.78 17.15 -31.88
C VAL A 489 -4.77 16.37 -32.70
N GLU A 490 -5.07 16.20 -34.00
CA GLU A 490 -4.14 15.56 -34.93
C GLU A 490 -3.11 16.58 -35.41
N ILE A 491 -1.83 16.29 -35.21
CA ILE A 491 -0.70 17.10 -35.60
C ILE A 491 0.14 16.32 -36.63
N SER A 492 0.34 16.90 -37.82
CA SER A 492 1.15 16.31 -38.85
C SER A 492 1.90 17.40 -39.64
N ALA A 493 2.91 17.02 -40.44
CA ALA A 493 3.62 17.96 -41.30
C ALA A 493 2.71 18.65 -42.34
N THR A 494 1.54 18.06 -42.63
CA THR A 494 0.59 18.55 -43.65
C THR A 494 -0.75 18.98 -43.05
N SER A 495 -0.94 18.91 -41.72
CA SER A 495 -2.19 19.31 -41.07
C SER A 495 -2.34 20.83 -41.05
N SER A 496 -3.58 21.28 -40.95
CA SER A 496 -3.89 22.69 -40.68
C SER A 496 -3.72 23.09 -39.21
N ASN A 497 -3.50 22.11 -38.33
CA ASN A 497 -3.33 22.31 -36.89
C ASN A 497 -1.87 22.64 -36.59
N HIS A 498 -1.67 23.72 -35.88
CA HIS A 498 -0.36 24.24 -35.49
C HIS A 498 -0.31 24.48 -33.98
N ILE A 499 0.83 24.15 -33.36
CA ILE A 499 1.17 24.53 -32.00
C ILE A 499 2.48 25.31 -32.07
N ASN A 500 2.46 26.56 -31.62
CA ASN A 500 3.67 27.37 -31.61
C ASN A 500 4.62 26.88 -30.50
N ALA A 501 5.81 26.47 -30.86
CA ALA A 501 6.85 26.05 -29.92
C ALA A 501 7.26 27.17 -28.94
N MET A 502 7.01 28.42 -29.30
CA MET A 502 7.39 29.57 -28.48
C MET A 502 6.20 30.19 -27.70
N ASP A 503 5.04 29.53 -27.65
CA ASP A 503 3.94 30.02 -26.83
C ASP A 503 4.31 30.07 -25.35
N MET A 504 3.97 31.20 -24.71
CA MET A 504 4.20 31.44 -23.30
C MET A 504 3.07 32.29 -22.72
N GLU A 505 2.30 31.74 -21.80
CA GLU A 505 1.27 32.47 -21.08
C GLU A 505 1.82 33.21 -19.87
N GLN A 506 1.06 34.21 -19.38
CA GLN A 506 1.40 34.89 -18.14
C GLN A 506 1.51 33.92 -16.97
N GLY A 507 2.66 33.90 -16.29
CA GLY A 507 2.97 33.01 -15.16
C GLY A 507 3.57 31.66 -15.55
N TYR A 508 3.97 31.50 -16.81
CA TYR A 508 4.76 30.36 -17.24
C TYR A 508 5.98 30.18 -16.32
N GLY A 509 6.14 28.97 -15.75
CA GLY A 509 7.23 28.67 -14.83
C GLY A 509 7.19 29.44 -13.52
N GLU A 510 6.00 29.63 -12.91
CA GLU A 510 5.76 30.42 -11.70
C GLU A 510 6.87 30.28 -10.64
N GLY A 511 7.52 31.43 -10.30
CA GLY A 511 8.64 31.51 -9.36
C GLY A 511 10.04 31.43 -9.98
N GLU A 512 10.14 31.18 -11.29
CA GLU A 512 11.39 31.21 -12.05
C GLU A 512 11.29 32.22 -13.21
N ASN A 513 12.45 32.63 -13.77
CA ASN A 513 12.44 33.49 -14.94
C ASN A 513 11.89 32.74 -16.16
N PRO A 514 10.72 33.11 -16.72
CA PRO A 514 10.11 32.39 -17.82
C PRO A 514 10.95 32.35 -19.08
N VAL A 515 11.80 33.38 -19.32
CA VAL A 515 12.69 33.44 -20.49
C VAL A 515 13.81 32.41 -20.36
N VAL A 516 14.34 32.18 -19.15
CA VAL A 516 15.36 31.15 -18.92
C VAL A 516 14.81 29.77 -19.21
N LEU A 517 13.56 29.49 -18.78
CA LEU A 517 12.92 28.20 -19.06
C LEU A 517 12.68 27.99 -20.56
N LYS A 518 12.28 29.05 -21.28
CA LYS A 518 12.13 28.99 -22.73
C LYS A 518 13.48 28.84 -23.43
N SER A 519 14.53 29.45 -22.89
CA SER A 519 15.90 29.24 -23.41
C SER A 519 16.34 27.77 -23.27
N GLU A 520 16.12 27.14 -22.10
CA GLU A 520 16.39 25.70 -21.89
C GLU A 520 15.58 24.83 -22.86
N PHE A 521 14.31 25.16 -23.09
CA PHE A 521 13.45 24.47 -24.04
C PHE A 521 13.98 24.62 -25.48
N LEU A 522 14.31 25.84 -25.92
CA LEU A 522 14.85 26.09 -27.26
C LEU A 522 16.23 25.47 -27.48
N LEU A 523 17.08 25.41 -26.45
CA LEU A 523 18.33 24.65 -26.48
C LEU A 523 18.05 23.17 -26.78
N SER A 524 17.03 22.58 -26.11
CA SER A 524 16.63 21.20 -26.33
C SER A 524 16.11 20.97 -27.74
N LEU A 525 15.39 21.93 -28.31
CA LEU A 525 14.83 21.86 -29.66
C LEU A 525 15.92 22.03 -30.72
N CYS A 526 16.87 22.97 -30.55
CA CYS A 526 18.02 23.16 -31.41
C CYS A 526 18.96 21.94 -31.44
N GLU A 527 19.17 21.30 -30.26
CA GLU A 527 19.98 20.09 -30.20
C GLU A 527 19.40 18.94 -31.05
N GLN A 528 18.09 18.82 -31.11
CA GLN A 528 17.45 17.81 -31.95
C GLN A 528 17.66 18.09 -33.44
N SER A 529 17.79 19.36 -33.84
CA SER A 529 18.00 19.76 -35.22
C SER A 529 19.47 19.64 -35.67
N VAL A 530 20.41 20.03 -34.77
CA VAL A 530 21.86 19.99 -35.07
C VAL A 530 22.43 18.58 -34.84
N GLY A 531 21.86 17.82 -33.91
CA GLY A 531 22.29 16.48 -33.53
C GLY A 531 22.77 16.40 -32.08
N ALA A 532 22.55 15.24 -31.45
CA ALA A 532 22.82 15.03 -30.02
C ALA A 532 24.27 15.37 -29.63
N GLY A 533 24.42 16.22 -28.60
CA GLY A 533 25.73 16.60 -28.05
C GLY A 533 26.63 17.45 -28.97
N LYS A 534 26.12 17.95 -30.10
CA LYS A 534 26.89 18.73 -31.07
C LYS A 534 26.87 20.24 -30.86
N LEU A 535 25.96 20.77 -30.02
CA LEU A 535 25.90 22.18 -29.69
C LEU A 535 27.14 22.61 -28.90
N SER A 536 27.96 23.49 -29.48
CA SER A 536 29.09 24.12 -28.81
C SER A 536 28.65 25.15 -27.75
N ALA A 537 29.56 25.52 -26.85
CA ALA A 537 29.30 26.56 -25.86
C ALA A 537 28.94 27.92 -26.48
N LYS A 538 29.48 28.22 -27.69
CA LYS A 538 29.18 29.46 -28.40
C LYS A 538 27.74 29.44 -28.95
N GLU A 539 27.34 28.36 -29.62
CA GLU A 539 25.98 28.20 -30.11
C GLU A 539 24.95 28.28 -28.99
N LYS A 540 25.21 27.65 -27.84
CA LYS A 540 24.34 27.73 -26.64
C LYS A 540 24.16 29.18 -26.18
N SER A 541 25.23 29.97 -26.11
CA SER A 541 25.18 31.37 -25.74
C SER A 541 24.41 32.23 -26.74
N ILE A 542 24.53 31.92 -28.04
CA ILE A 542 23.78 32.59 -29.09
C ILE A 542 22.29 32.28 -29.01
N ILE A 543 21.93 31.02 -28.84
CA ILE A 543 20.52 30.58 -28.67
C ILE A 543 19.88 31.27 -27.47
N ASP A 544 20.56 31.31 -26.32
CA ASP A 544 20.07 31.98 -25.11
C ASP A 544 19.85 33.48 -25.35
N ARG A 545 20.82 34.16 -25.94
CA ARG A 545 20.75 35.60 -26.29
C ARG A 545 19.58 35.88 -27.27
N CYS A 546 19.45 35.13 -28.35
CA CYS A 546 18.35 35.29 -29.29
C CYS A 546 16.99 35.01 -28.69
N THR A 547 16.89 34.01 -27.79
CA THR A 547 15.68 33.76 -27.02
C THR A 547 15.29 34.97 -26.18
N ALA A 548 16.22 35.53 -25.43
CA ALA A 548 15.96 36.71 -24.61
C ALA A 548 15.51 37.92 -25.46
N GLN A 549 16.08 38.11 -26.64
CA GLN A 549 15.72 39.17 -27.56
C GLN A 549 14.30 38.98 -28.10
N CYS A 550 13.94 37.79 -28.53
CA CYS A 550 12.59 37.49 -29.06
C CYS A 550 11.49 37.72 -28.01
N TYR A 551 11.75 37.41 -26.75
CA TYR A 551 10.76 37.58 -25.69
C TYR A 551 10.77 38.96 -25.01
N HIS A 552 11.77 39.83 -25.28
CA HIS A 552 11.98 41.08 -24.57
C HIS A 552 10.70 41.94 -24.52
N ASP A 553 10.10 42.26 -25.68
CA ASP A 553 8.92 43.12 -25.77
C ASP A 553 7.67 42.39 -25.27
N TYR A 554 7.51 41.10 -25.60
CA TYR A 554 6.38 40.29 -25.18
C TYR A 554 6.27 40.15 -23.66
N VAL A 555 7.38 39.93 -22.95
CA VAL A 555 7.41 39.88 -21.48
C VAL A 555 7.19 41.25 -20.85
N ARG A 556 7.77 42.32 -21.41
CA ARG A 556 7.56 43.70 -20.94
C ARG A 556 6.08 44.10 -21.01
N ASP A 557 5.35 43.63 -22.03
CA ASP A 557 3.92 43.89 -22.20
C ASP A 557 3.04 42.91 -21.40
N GLY A 558 3.63 42.12 -20.46
CA GLY A 558 2.91 41.23 -19.58
C GLY A 558 2.40 39.95 -20.26
N CYS A 559 3.11 39.45 -21.28
CA CYS A 559 2.74 38.29 -22.09
C CYS A 559 1.36 38.43 -22.75
N ARG A 560 1.06 39.65 -23.26
CA ARG A 560 -0.19 39.99 -23.93
C ARG A 560 0.06 40.08 -25.44
N GLY A 561 -0.92 39.63 -26.22
CA GLY A 561 -0.82 39.64 -27.69
C GLY A 561 -0.26 38.32 -28.23
N GLN A 562 0.29 38.38 -29.43
CA GLN A 562 0.85 37.18 -30.11
C GLN A 562 2.26 36.90 -29.60
N ALA A 563 2.46 35.68 -29.11
CA ALA A 563 3.81 35.23 -28.73
C ALA A 563 4.73 35.15 -29.96
N PRO A 564 6.06 35.34 -29.80
CA PRO A 564 7.00 35.11 -30.85
C PRO A 564 6.90 33.66 -31.39
N THR A 565 7.34 33.46 -32.60
CA THR A 565 7.36 32.16 -33.30
C THR A 565 8.78 31.68 -33.54
N LEU A 566 8.94 30.40 -33.95
CA LEU A 566 10.24 29.91 -34.39
C LEU A 566 10.74 30.62 -35.63
N GLN A 567 9.87 31.22 -36.46
CA GLN A 567 10.27 32.07 -37.57
C GLN A 567 10.93 33.36 -37.11
N ASP A 568 10.36 33.98 -36.06
CA ASP A 568 10.96 35.17 -35.43
C ASP A 568 12.31 34.84 -34.78
N PHE A 569 12.44 33.69 -34.15
CA PHE A 569 13.69 33.20 -33.61
C PHE A 569 14.74 32.91 -34.66
N HIS A 570 14.34 32.31 -35.77
CA HIS A 570 15.21 32.05 -36.91
C HIS A 570 15.69 33.37 -37.53
N ALA A 571 14.80 34.34 -37.72
CA ALA A 571 15.17 35.67 -38.21
C ALA A 571 16.14 36.40 -37.26
N GLU A 572 15.99 36.22 -35.95
CA GLU A 572 16.91 36.80 -34.98
C GLU A 572 18.30 36.14 -34.98
N LEU A 573 18.39 34.82 -35.21
CA LEU A 573 19.65 34.10 -35.44
C LEU A 573 20.38 34.62 -36.65
N LEU A 574 19.67 34.88 -37.78
CA LEU A 574 20.26 35.41 -39.00
C LEU A 574 20.79 36.86 -38.86
N ARG A 575 20.28 37.63 -37.89
CA ARG A 575 20.74 38.99 -37.54
C ARG A 575 22.06 39.01 -36.78
N GLN A 576 22.44 37.90 -36.15
CA GLN A 576 23.65 37.81 -35.38
C GLN A 576 24.90 37.82 -36.28
N PRO A 577 25.99 38.48 -35.87
CA PRO A 577 27.21 38.59 -36.68
C PRO A 577 28.05 37.30 -36.74
N GLU A 578 27.86 36.38 -35.78
CA GLU A 578 28.67 35.17 -35.61
C GLU A 578 28.33 34.13 -36.68
N ALA A 579 29.34 33.42 -37.17
CA ALA A 579 29.16 32.32 -38.15
C ALA A 579 28.38 31.17 -37.57
N GLU A 580 28.62 30.86 -36.28
CA GLU A 580 27.92 29.83 -35.51
C GLU A 580 26.40 30.05 -35.43
N ALA A 581 25.96 31.31 -35.43
CA ALA A 581 24.53 31.66 -35.48
C ALA A 581 23.90 31.25 -36.81
N ARG A 582 24.62 31.42 -37.94
CA ARG A 582 24.17 30.98 -39.27
C ARG A 582 24.11 29.47 -39.38
N ASP A 583 25.03 28.74 -38.73
CA ASP A 583 25.04 27.29 -38.71
C ASP A 583 23.79 26.76 -37.99
N VAL A 584 23.44 27.35 -36.85
CA VAL A 584 22.21 27.02 -36.08
C VAL A 584 20.96 27.39 -36.92
N ALA A 585 20.95 28.58 -37.55
CA ALA A 585 19.83 28.99 -38.39
C ALA A 585 19.62 28.01 -39.56
N LEU A 586 20.70 27.63 -40.25
CA LEU A 586 20.65 26.64 -41.35
C LEU A 586 20.11 25.29 -40.90
N ALA A 587 20.51 24.82 -39.71
CA ALA A 587 19.99 23.57 -39.13
C ALA A 587 18.49 23.66 -38.78
N LEU A 588 17.99 24.84 -38.47
CA LEU A 588 16.58 25.07 -38.16
C LEU A 588 15.73 25.40 -39.41
N GLU A 589 16.32 25.75 -40.54
CA GLU A 589 15.58 26.19 -41.73
C GLU A 589 14.50 25.21 -42.20
N LEU A 590 14.76 23.90 -42.12
CA LEU A 590 13.79 22.87 -42.43
C LEU A 590 12.52 22.96 -41.59
N PHE A 591 12.66 23.36 -40.33
CA PHE A 591 11.59 23.42 -39.32
C PHE A 591 10.95 24.79 -39.21
N THR A 592 11.53 25.83 -39.81
CA THR A 592 11.01 27.22 -39.75
C THR A 592 10.42 27.64 -41.07
N GLU A 593 11.21 27.62 -42.16
CA GLU A 593 10.80 28.04 -43.51
C GLU A 593 10.53 26.85 -44.45
N GLY A 594 11.10 25.67 -44.13
CA GLY A 594 10.99 24.46 -44.92
C GLY A 594 9.68 23.73 -44.80
N SER A 595 9.63 22.49 -45.29
CA SER A 595 8.43 21.65 -45.33
C SER A 595 7.94 21.10 -43.98
N LEU A 596 8.74 21.19 -42.93
CA LEU A 596 8.43 20.68 -41.59
C LEU A 596 8.12 21.80 -40.59
N ASN A 597 7.47 22.88 -41.00
CA ASN A 597 7.26 24.11 -40.23
C ASN A 597 6.00 24.09 -39.33
N THR A 598 5.47 22.93 -38.97
CA THR A 598 4.24 22.76 -38.20
C THR A 598 4.28 23.47 -36.86
N PHE A 599 5.45 23.57 -36.21
CA PHE A 599 5.65 24.18 -34.90
C PHE A 599 6.19 25.63 -34.99
N ALA A 600 6.33 26.18 -36.16
CA ALA A 600 6.84 27.53 -36.40
C ALA A 600 5.74 28.57 -36.61
N LYS A 601 4.49 28.16 -36.61
CA LYS A 601 3.32 29.03 -36.85
C LYS A 601 2.56 29.28 -35.55
N PRO A 602 1.81 30.37 -35.45
CA PRO A 602 0.95 30.62 -34.28
C PRO A 602 -0.01 29.46 -34.01
N THR A 603 -0.25 29.17 -32.72
CA THR A 603 -1.19 28.13 -32.31
C THR A 603 -2.61 28.48 -32.77
N ASN A 604 -3.25 27.53 -33.44
CA ASN A 604 -4.60 27.65 -34.00
C ASN A 604 -5.55 26.55 -33.49
N VAL A 605 -5.09 25.66 -32.62
CA VAL A 605 -5.91 24.62 -32.04
C VAL A 605 -6.48 25.08 -30.69
N ASP A 606 -7.74 24.71 -30.42
CA ASP A 606 -8.33 24.94 -29.11
C ASP A 606 -7.74 23.92 -28.11
N MET A 607 -7.07 24.44 -27.09
CA MET A 607 -6.42 23.65 -26.05
C MET A 607 -7.21 23.72 -24.72
N SER A 608 -8.51 24.06 -24.75
CA SER A 608 -9.33 24.28 -23.55
C SER A 608 -10.01 23.01 -23.04
N SER A 609 -10.13 21.97 -23.87
CA SER A 609 -10.80 20.73 -23.49
C SER A 609 -10.17 20.10 -22.25
N ARG A 610 -11.01 19.62 -21.32
CA ARG A 610 -10.58 18.93 -20.08
C ARG A 610 -9.80 17.65 -20.41
N ILE A 611 -10.23 16.89 -21.40
CA ILE A 611 -9.57 15.68 -21.88
C ILE A 611 -9.06 15.99 -23.29
N ALA A 612 -7.75 16.02 -23.46
CA ALA A 612 -7.12 16.32 -24.75
C ALA A 612 -6.05 15.29 -25.09
N CYS A 613 -6.16 14.73 -26.30
CA CYS A 613 -5.19 13.81 -26.87
C CYS A 613 -4.51 14.47 -28.08
N TYR A 614 -3.19 14.49 -28.05
CA TYR A 614 -2.36 14.98 -29.13
C TYR A 614 -1.86 13.80 -29.95
N ASP A 615 -2.55 13.51 -31.06
CA ASP A 615 -2.20 12.44 -32.00
C ASP A 615 -1.10 12.92 -32.91
N ILE A 616 0.11 12.39 -32.73
CA ILE A 616 1.31 12.78 -33.44
C ILE A 616 1.86 11.67 -34.35
N ARG A 617 1.10 10.62 -34.60
CA ARG A 617 1.51 9.47 -35.44
C ARG A 617 1.95 9.88 -36.81
N LYS A 618 1.30 10.89 -37.39
CA LYS A 618 1.57 11.36 -38.77
C LYS A 618 2.68 12.40 -38.87
N LEU A 619 3.35 12.74 -37.75
CA LEU A 619 4.49 13.68 -37.78
C LEU A 619 5.73 13.12 -38.50
N GLY A 620 5.85 11.80 -38.62
CA GLY A 620 7.04 11.14 -39.16
C GLY A 620 8.20 11.15 -38.14
N LYS A 621 9.18 10.27 -38.38
CA LYS A 621 10.27 10.02 -37.41
C LYS A 621 11.11 11.26 -37.08
N GLN A 622 11.29 12.18 -38.05
CA GLN A 622 12.14 13.37 -37.86
C GLN A 622 11.50 14.41 -36.91
N LEU A 623 10.18 14.54 -36.98
CA LEU A 623 9.44 15.51 -36.15
C LEU A 623 8.89 14.91 -34.82
N LEU A 624 8.89 13.59 -34.67
CA LEU A 624 8.19 12.92 -33.58
C LEU A 624 8.71 13.36 -32.21
N SER A 625 10.01 13.29 -31.99
CA SER A 625 10.65 13.67 -30.75
C SER A 625 10.52 15.18 -30.47
N MET A 626 10.68 16.01 -31.51
CA MET A 626 10.47 17.45 -31.44
C MET A 626 9.00 17.78 -31.08
N GLY A 627 8.05 17.12 -31.73
CA GLY A 627 6.63 17.29 -31.46
C GLY A 627 6.25 16.94 -30.05
N MET A 628 6.76 15.83 -29.50
CA MET A 628 6.56 15.48 -28.09
C MET A 628 7.08 16.57 -27.16
N LEU A 629 8.26 17.14 -27.44
CA LEU A 629 8.86 18.19 -26.63
C LEU A 629 8.03 19.48 -26.66
N VAL A 630 7.57 19.90 -27.86
CA VAL A 630 6.72 21.10 -28.04
C VAL A 630 5.38 20.94 -27.30
N ILE A 631 4.75 19.78 -27.40
CA ILE A 631 3.49 19.49 -26.73
C ILE A 631 3.69 19.50 -25.20
N LEU A 632 4.77 18.90 -24.69
CA LEU A 632 5.11 18.93 -23.27
C LEU A 632 5.31 20.34 -22.73
N ASP A 633 5.99 21.19 -23.51
CA ASP A 633 6.17 22.59 -23.13
C ASP A 633 4.82 23.33 -23.10
N SER A 634 3.93 23.07 -24.05
CA SER A 634 2.58 23.64 -24.06
C SER A 634 1.75 23.20 -22.83
N PHE A 635 2.01 22.00 -22.29
CA PHE A 635 1.36 21.53 -21.08
C PHE A 635 1.76 22.32 -19.84
N LEU A 636 2.96 22.89 -19.77
CA LEU A 636 3.36 23.76 -18.66
C LEU A 636 2.43 24.99 -18.53
N ASN A 637 2.04 25.60 -19.65
CA ASN A 637 1.06 26.67 -19.64
C ASN A 637 -0.27 26.22 -19.02
N ARG A 638 -0.75 25.02 -19.42
CA ARG A 638 -2.00 24.45 -18.93
C ARG A 638 -1.94 24.09 -17.44
N ILE A 639 -0.87 23.47 -16.98
CA ILE A 639 -0.63 23.10 -15.58
C ILE A 639 -0.63 24.34 -14.69
N THR A 640 0.07 25.40 -15.11
CA THR A 640 0.15 26.66 -14.37
C THR A 640 -1.22 27.30 -14.22
N ARG A 641 -2.02 27.32 -15.30
CA ARG A 641 -3.40 27.81 -15.29
C ARG A 641 -4.28 26.98 -14.35
N ASN A 642 -4.21 25.64 -14.43
CA ASN A 642 -5.02 24.73 -13.62
C ASN A 642 -4.73 24.86 -12.13
N ARG A 643 -3.45 25.02 -11.75
CA ARG A 643 -3.05 25.27 -10.36
C ARG A 643 -3.75 26.51 -9.79
N ARG A 644 -3.84 27.61 -10.54
CA ARG A 644 -4.54 28.83 -10.11
C ARG A 644 -6.04 28.61 -9.92
N LEU A 645 -6.61 27.69 -10.68
CA LEU A 645 -8.02 27.29 -10.60
C LEU A 645 -8.28 26.19 -9.55
N GLY A 646 -7.24 25.70 -8.85
CA GLY A 646 -7.35 24.59 -7.89
C GLY A 646 -7.67 23.24 -8.54
N ARG A 647 -7.32 23.05 -9.83
CA ARG A 647 -7.51 21.81 -10.57
C ARG A 647 -6.20 21.05 -10.71
N ASN A 648 -6.23 19.72 -10.58
CA ASN A 648 -5.08 18.88 -10.89
C ASN A 648 -5.02 18.58 -12.40
N THR A 649 -3.85 18.15 -12.84
CA THR A 649 -3.61 17.78 -14.24
C THR A 649 -2.91 16.43 -14.32
N TRP A 650 -3.44 15.54 -15.13
CA TRP A 650 -2.86 14.22 -15.41
C TRP A 650 -2.27 14.22 -16.80
N ILE A 651 -1.01 13.80 -16.91
CA ILE A 651 -0.27 13.79 -18.17
C ILE A 651 0.17 12.36 -18.47
N TYR A 652 -0.19 11.89 -19.64
CA TYR A 652 0.22 10.57 -20.15
C TYR A 652 1.11 10.77 -21.37
N ILE A 653 2.30 10.20 -21.32
CA ILE A 653 3.31 10.27 -22.38
C ILE A 653 3.57 8.86 -22.85
N ASP A 654 2.96 8.50 -23.97
CA ASP A 654 3.23 7.18 -24.58
C ASP A 654 4.56 7.19 -25.32
N GLU A 655 5.25 6.06 -25.33
CA GLU A 655 6.60 5.86 -25.85
C GLU A 655 7.61 6.92 -25.34
N ILE A 656 7.56 7.18 -24.02
CA ILE A 656 8.38 8.22 -23.37
C ILE A 656 9.88 8.07 -23.60
N TYR A 657 10.38 6.85 -23.91
CA TYR A 657 11.80 6.60 -24.19
C TYR A 657 12.36 7.44 -25.33
N LEU A 658 11.51 7.88 -26.28
CA LEU A 658 11.92 8.74 -27.38
C LEU A 658 12.52 10.07 -26.93
N LEU A 659 12.10 10.58 -25.77
CA LEU A 659 12.61 11.82 -25.18
C LEU A 659 13.98 11.65 -24.50
N PHE A 660 14.40 10.42 -24.22
CA PHE A 660 15.70 10.14 -23.61
C PHE A 660 16.82 9.90 -24.62
N GLN A 661 16.53 9.91 -25.92
CA GLN A 661 17.53 9.75 -26.99
C GLN A 661 18.45 10.98 -27.11
N HIS A 662 18.01 12.13 -26.58
CA HIS A 662 18.75 13.39 -26.60
C HIS A 662 18.97 13.93 -25.20
N GLU A 663 20.19 14.35 -24.85
CA GLU A 663 20.54 14.76 -23.48
C GLU A 663 19.71 15.95 -22.97
N TYR A 664 19.55 16.99 -23.80
CA TYR A 664 18.77 18.16 -23.39
C TYR A 664 17.28 17.85 -23.26
N SER A 665 16.71 17.02 -24.14
CA SER A 665 15.32 16.59 -24.01
C SER A 665 15.09 15.78 -22.75
N ALA A 666 16.02 14.89 -22.40
CA ALA A 666 16.00 14.13 -21.16
C ALA A 666 16.08 15.06 -19.92
N ASN A 667 16.95 16.08 -19.96
CA ASN A 667 17.10 17.06 -18.89
C ASN A 667 15.88 17.98 -18.77
N PHE A 668 15.31 18.41 -19.89
CA PHE A 668 14.06 19.17 -19.92
C PHE A 668 12.91 18.37 -19.29
N LEU A 669 12.73 17.12 -19.73
CA LEU A 669 11.71 16.23 -19.16
C LEU A 669 11.92 16.00 -17.68
N PHE A 670 13.16 15.80 -17.23
CA PHE A 670 13.47 15.62 -15.80
C PHE A 670 13.15 16.85 -14.96
N THR A 671 13.44 18.02 -15.50
CA THR A 671 13.12 19.30 -14.84
C THR A 671 11.61 19.47 -14.75
N LEU A 672 10.88 19.21 -15.84
CA LEU A 672 9.43 19.21 -15.89
C LEU A 672 8.84 18.21 -14.88
N TRP A 673 9.34 16.96 -14.86
CA TRP A 673 8.91 15.89 -13.95
C TRP A 673 9.00 16.27 -12.47
N LYS A 674 10.06 16.99 -12.10
CA LYS A 674 10.22 17.52 -10.74
C LYS A 674 9.26 18.68 -10.45
N ARG A 675 9.01 19.54 -11.44
CA ARG A 675 8.19 20.75 -11.28
C ARG A 675 6.70 20.44 -11.19
N VAL A 676 6.21 19.54 -12.04
CA VAL A 676 4.76 19.25 -12.13
C VAL A 676 4.15 18.86 -10.79
N ARG A 677 4.92 18.19 -9.92
CA ARG A 677 4.54 17.89 -8.55
C ARG A 677 4.12 19.14 -7.76
N LYS A 678 4.91 20.23 -7.86
CA LYS A 678 4.63 21.49 -7.17
C LYS A 678 3.35 22.17 -7.69
N TYR A 679 2.93 21.82 -8.90
CA TYR A 679 1.77 22.40 -9.57
C TYR A 679 0.52 21.52 -9.50
N GLY A 680 0.51 20.47 -8.69
CA GLY A 680 -0.62 19.54 -8.56
C GLY A 680 -0.85 18.71 -9.82
N ALA A 681 0.23 18.39 -10.56
CA ALA A 681 0.13 17.50 -11.71
C ALA A 681 0.84 16.17 -11.47
N CYS A 682 0.34 15.13 -12.12
CA CYS A 682 0.89 13.78 -12.14
C CYS A 682 1.25 13.39 -13.57
N CYS A 683 2.52 13.06 -13.80
CA CYS A 683 2.98 12.54 -15.09
C CYS A 683 3.08 11.02 -15.07
N THR A 684 2.68 10.38 -16.16
CA THR A 684 2.81 8.94 -16.38
C THR A 684 3.53 8.69 -17.69
N GLY A 685 4.71 8.09 -17.62
CA GLY A 685 5.44 7.63 -18.79
C GLY A 685 5.10 6.18 -19.13
N LEU A 686 4.80 5.89 -20.40
CA LEU A 686 4.60 4.53 -20.86
C LEU A 686 5.74 4.13 -21.78
N THR A 687 6.25 2.91 -21.65
CA THR A 687 7.27 2.38 -22.57
C THR A 687 7.21 0.87 -22.66
N GLN A 688 7.48 0.36 -23.86
CA GLN A 688 7.73 -1.05 -24.11
C GLN A 688 9.23 -1.40 -24.12
N ASN A 689 10.09 -0.40 -24.25
CA ASN A 689 11.55 -0.54 -24.32
C ASN A 689 12.18 -0.11 -23.00
N VAL A 690 12.16 -0.99 -22.01
CA VAL A 690 12.73 -0.71 -20.69
C VAL A 690 14.25 -0.62 -20.79
N ASP A 691 14.90 -1.44 -21.61
CA ASP A 691 16.35 -1.42 -21.83
C ASP A 691 16.80 -0.06 -22.36
N ASP A 692 16.16 0.47 -23.43
CA ASP A 692 16.47 1.80 -23.97
C ASP A 692 16.27 2.90 -22.92
N LEU A 693 15.24 2.79 -22.08
CA LEU A 693 14.99 3.71 -20.98
C LEU A 693 16.13 3.66 -19.96
N LEU A 694 16.57 2.46 -19.58
CA LEU A 694 17.60 2.24 -18.57
C LEU A 694 19.03 2.60 -19.04
N GLN A 695 19.27 2.80 -20.33
CA GLN A 695 20.55 3.33 -20.83
C GLN A 695 20.75 4.80 -20.44
N SER A 696 19.68 5.56 -20.27
CA SER A 696 19.75 6.95 -19.81
C SER A 696 19.88 7.03 -18.28
N HIS A 697 20.94 7.70 -17.80
CA HIS A 697 21.12 7.99 -16.37
C HIS A 697 19.95 8.80 -15.79
N THR A 698 19.48 9.77 -16.56
CA THR A 698 18.33 10.63 -16.18
C THR A 698 17.06 9.79 -16.02
N ALA A 699 16.79 8.89 -16.97
CA ALA A 699 15.63 8.00 -16.91
C ALA A 699 15.69 7.02 -15.73
N ARG A 700 16.87 6.43 -15.46
CA ARG A 700 17.09 5.60 -14.26
C ARG A 700 16.76 6.36 -12.98
N THR A 701 17.23 7.61 -12.88
CA THR A 701 16.96 8.47 -11.70
C THR A 701 15.47 8.77 -11.58
N MET A 702 14.77 9.05 -12.69
CA MET A 702 13.33 9.29 -12.69
C MET A 702 12.56 8.05 -12.24
N LEU A 703 12.92 6.89 -12.76
CA LEU A 703 12.27 5.61 -12.42
C LEU A 703 12.48 5.24 -10.95
N ALA A 704 13.73 5.35 -10.45
CA ALA A 704 14.06 5.03 -9.07
C ALA A 704 13.33 5.94 -8.05
N ASN A 705 13.12 7.21 -8.41
CA ASN A 705 12.43 8.20 -7.57
C ASN A 705 10.90 8.22 -7.78
N SER A 706 10.37 7.39 -8.67
CA SER A 706 8.91 7.29 -8.88
C SER A 706 8.28 6.40 -7.83
N GLU A 707 7.24 6.90 -7.19
CA GLU A 707 6.50 6.16 -6.17
C GLU A 707 5.32 5.36 -6.75
N PHE A 708 4.96 5.60 -8.01
CA PHE A 708 3.93 4.84 -8.68
C PHE A 708 4.49 4.12 -9.92
N LEU A 709 4.48 2.80 -9.91
CA LEU A 709 4.97 1.98 -11.04
C LEU A 709 4.01 0.82 -11.28
N VAL A 710 3.62 0.63 -12.53
CA VAL A 710 2.91 -0.57 -12.97
C VAL A 710 3.85 -1.35 -13.89
N MET A 711 4.22 -2.55 -13.47
CA MET A 711 5.11 -3.45 -14.18
C MET A 711 4.30 -4.64 -14.67
N LEU A 712 4.03 -4.68 -15.96
CA LEU A 712 3.39 -5.79 -16.64
C LEU A 712 4.42 -6.82 -17.07
N ASN A 713 4.07 -7.72 -17.99
CA ASN A 713 5.02 -8.70 -18.53
C ASN A 713 6.28 -8.03 -19.08
N GLN A 714 7.46 -8.49 -18.69
CA GLN A 714 8.76 -7.95 -19.05
C GLN A 714 9.59 -8.93 -19.86
N ALA A 715 10.47 -8.43 -20.73
CA ALA A 715 11.50 -9.24 -21.38
C ALA A 715 12.51 -9.80 -20.35
N SER A 716 13.17 -10.88 -20.69
CA SER A 716 14.10 -11.56 -19.76
C SER A 716 15.27 -10.70 -19.32
N THR A 717 15.77 -9.83 -20.18
CA THR A 717 16.87 -8.88 -19.90
C THR A 717 16.40 -7.77 -18.97
N ASP A 718 15.29 -7.13 -19.31
CA ASP A 718 14.75 -5.93 -18.65
C ASP A 718 14.35 -6.20 -17.19
N ARG A 719 13.75 -7.38 -16.93
CA ARG A 719 13.29 -7.73 -15.59
C ARG A 719 14.41 -7.80 -14.55
N LEU A 720 15.61 -8.27 -14.95
CA LEU A 720 16.75 -8.38 -14.03
C LEU A 720 17.31 -7.00 -13.67
N GLU A 721 17.36 -6.09 -14.63
CA GLU A 721 17.78 -4.72 -14.36
C GLU A 721 16.75 -3.95 -13.52
N LEU A 722 15.45 -4.12 -13.82
CA LEU A 722 14.36 -3.57 -13.00
C LEU A 722 14.41 -4.12 -11.57
N ALA A 723 14.67 -5.41 -11.40
CA ALA A 723 14.77 -6.02 -10.08
C ALA A 723 15.88 -5.39 -9.25
N ARG A 724 17.04 -5.17 -9.85
CA ARG A 724 18.17 -4.51 -9.17
C ARG A 724 17.87 -3.05 -8.83
N LEU A 725 17.27 -2.31 -9.78
CA LEU A 725 16.97 -0.90 -9.60
C LEU A 725 15.89 -0.63 -8.54
N LEU A 726 14.86 -1.50 -8.48
CA LEU A 726 13.69 -1.33 -7.64
C LEU A 726 13.68 -2.25 -6.41
N ASN A 727 14.75 -3.02 -6.22
CA ASN A 727 14.88 -4.00 -5.15
C ASN A 727 13.71 -5.01 -5.10
N ILE A 728 13.39 -5.61 -6.26
CA ILE A 728 12.31 -6.60 -6.42
C ILE A 728 12.88 -7.99 -6.19
N SER A 729 12.22 -8.79 -5.33
CA SER A 729 12.64 -10.17 -5.05
C SER A 729 12.37 -11.12 -6.21
N ASP A 730 13.08 -12.25 -6.26
CA ASP A 730 12.87 -13.31 -7.28
C ASP A 730 11.42 -13.83 -7.29
N ASN A 731 10.79 -13.94 -6.12
CA ASN A 731 9.39 -14.33 -6.03
C ASN A 731 8.46 -13.29 -6.65
N GLN A 732 8.73 -12.00 -6.43
CA GLN A 732 7.98 -10.93 -7.06
C GLN A 732 8.22 -10.90 -8.57
N LEU A 733 9.44 -11.20 -9.06
CA LEU A 733 9.75 -11.28 -10.48
C LEU A 733 8.87 -12.30 -11.23
N SER A 734 8.41 -13.36 -10.56
CA SER A 734 7.50 -14.34 -11.16
C SER A 734 6.19 -13.71 -11.65
N TYR A 735 5.74 -12.60 -11.04
CA TYR A 735 4.51 -11.90 -11.41
C TYR A 735 4.65 -10.95 -12.60
N ILE A 736 5.86 -10.77 -13.13
CA ILE A 736 6.13 -10.00 -14.36
C ILE A 736 6.86 -10.84 -15.41
N THR A 737 6.89 -12.17 -15.23
CA THR A 737 7.57 -13.13 -16.10
C THR A 737 6.56 -14.04 -16.76
N ASN A 738 6.40 -13.96 -18.08
CA ASN A 738 5.49 -14.79 -18.87
C ASN A 738 4.06 -14.83 -18.28
N VAL A 739 3.56 -13.67 -17.86
CA VAL A 739 2.22 -13.54 -17.27
C VAL A 739 1.21 -13.10 -18.33
N ASP A 740 -0.06 -13.44 -18.07
CA ASP A 740 -1.18 -13.08 -18.93
C ASP A 740 -1.41 -11.55 -18.93
N PHE A 741 -2.17 -11.10 -19.94
CA PHE A 741 -2.67 -9.73 -20.04
C PHE A 741 -3.41 -9.30 -18.77
N GLY A 742 -3.14 -8.07 -18.30
CA GLY A 742 -3.76 -7.49 -17.12
C GLY A 742 -3.21 -8.02 -15.79
N ARG A 743 -2.05 -8.67 -15.80
CA ARG A 743 -1.34 -9.12 -14.58
C ARG A 743 0.03 -8.49 -14.49
N GLY A 744 0.49 -8.28 -13.26
CA GLY A 744 1.80 -7.69 -13.02
C GLY A 744 2.05 -7.34 -11.56
N LEU A 745 2.98 -6.42 -11.36
CA LEU A 745 3.26 -5.79 -10.07
C LEU A 745 2.88 -4.32 -10.12
N ILE A 746 2.26 -3.83 -9.05
CA ILE A 746 2.02 -2.41 -8.83
C ILE A 746 2.79 -1.95 -7.60
N LYS A 747 3.58 -0.89 -7.76
CA LYS A 747 4.23 -0.15 -6.67
C LYS A 747 3.44 1.12 -6.41
N CYS A 748 3.07 1.37 -5.17
CA CYS A 748 2.45 2.61 -4.72
C CYS A 748 3.08 3.00 -3.38
N GLY A 749 3.89 4.05 -3.38
CA GLY A 749 4.75 4.40 -2.24
C GLY A 749 5.75 3.28 -1.93
N SER A 750 5.76 2.80 -0.71
CA SER A 750 6.59 1.67 -0.26
C SER A 750 5.99 0.29 -0.60
N ALA A 751 4.68 0.20 -0.88
CA ALA A 751 4.01 -1.05 -1.14
C ALA A 751 4.26 -1.54 -2.59
N ILE A 752 4.66 -2.82 -2.73
CA ILE A 752 4.77 -3.51 -4.04
C ILE A 752 3.92 -4.76 -3.95
N VAL A 753 2.83 -4.80 -4.69
CA VAL A 753 1.88 -5.91 -4.64
C VAL A 753 1.60 -6.50 -6.02
N PRO A 754 1.44 -7.84 -6.13
CA PRO A 754 1.01 -8.45 -7.38
C PRO A 754 -0.46 -8.17 -7.62
N PHE A 755 -0.80 -7.74 -8.84
CA PHE A 755 -2.16 -7.40 -9.19
C PHE A 755 -2.68 -8.17 -10.40
N MET A 756 -4.00 -8.22 -10.48
CA MET A 756 -4.75 -8.74 -11.62
C MET A 756 -5.93 -7.80 -11.91
N ASP A 757 -6.01 -7.29 -13.12
CA ASP A 757 -7.14 -6.49 -13.60
C ASP A 757 -7.86 -7.21 -14.75
N ASN A 758 -8.99 -7.83 -14.43
CA ASN A 758 -9.88 -8.48 -15.38
C ASN A 758 -11.11 -7.58 -15.59
N PHE A 759 -11.02 -6.64 -16.52
CA PHE A 759 -12.15 -5.79 -16.84
C PHE A 759 -13.18 -6.56 -17.69
N PRO A 760 -14.53 -6.43 -17.45
CA PRO A 760 -15.55 -7.15 -18.18
C PRO A 760 -15.56 -6.77 -19.67
N ARG A 761 -15.38 -7.76 -20.54
CA ARG A 761 -15.23 -7.55 -22.01
C ARG A 761 -16.52 -7.12 -22.71
N HIS A 762 -17.68 -7.40 -22.12
CA HIS A 762 -18.97 -7.07 -22.71
C HIS A 762 -19.38 -5.59 -22.55
N THR A 763 -18.62 -4.81 -21.79
CA THR A 763 -18.93 -3.43 -21.43
C THR A 763 -18.54 -2.45 -22.54
N GLN A 764 -19.26 -1.32 -22.63
CA GLN A 764 -18.91 -0.26 -23.58
C GLN A 764 -17.57 0.37 -23.23
N LEU A 765 -17.29 0.56 -21.93
CA LEU A 765 -16.00 1.06 -21.49
C LEU A 765 -14.84 0.16 -21.94
N TYR A 766 -15.01 -1.18 -21.91
CA TYR A 766 -13.98 -2.08 -22.44
C TYR A 766 -13.72 -1.85 -23.93
N LYS A 767 -14.80 -1.69 -24.72
CA LYS A 767 -14.70 -1.46 -26.16
C LYS A 767 -13.97 -0.15 -26.49
N LEU A 768 -14.12 0.88 -25.67
CA LEU A 768 -13.38 2.14 -25.82
C LEU A 768 -11.89 2.02 -25.44
N MET A 769 -11.56 1.12 -24.51
CA MET A 769 -10.19 0.95 -24.02
C MET A 769 -9.36 -0.06 -24.81
N THR A 770 -10.00 -1.09 -25.39
CA THR A 770 -9.26 -2.15 -26.08
C THR A 770 -8.61 -1.67 -27.39
N THR A 771 -7.42 -2.19 -27.66
CA THR A 771 -6.72 -2.01 -28.94
C THR A 771 -6.67 -3.32 -29.75
N LYS A 772 -7.26 -4.41 -29.24
CA LYS A 772 -7.25 -5.72 -29.91
C LYS A 772 -8.31 -5.76 -31.00
N PRO A 773 -7.92 -5.99 -32.28
CA PRO A 773 -8.89 -6.08 -33.39
C PRO A 773 -9.96 -7.18 -33.19
N SER A 774 -9.59 -8.30 -32.55
CA SER A 774 -10.52 -9.39 -32.25
C SER A 774 -11.66 -8.98 -31.30
N ASP A 775 -11.39 -8.08 -30.37
CA ASP A 775 -12.34 -7.65 -29.34
C ASP A 775 -13.21 -6.47 -29.84
N LEU A 776 -12.78 -5.79 -30.93
CA LEU A 776 -13.55 -4.73 -31.60
C LEU A 776 -14.56 -5.30 -32.62
N ALA A 777 -14.32 -6.52 -33.11
CA ALA A 777 -15.17 -7.19 -34.09
C ALA A 777 -16.32 -8.02 -33.47
N ALA A 778 -16.29 -8.22 -32.14
CA ALA A 778 -17.28 -8.92 -31.35
C ALA A 778 -18.22 -7.92 -30.66
#